data_7c75ad1b19344efdf2291072b8fa197c
#
_entry.id   7c75ad1b19344efdf2291072b8fa197c
#
_cell.length_a   1.000
_cell.length_b   1.000
_cell.length_c   1.000
_cell.angle_alpha   90.00
_cell.angle_beta   90.00
_cell.angle_gamma   90.00
#
_symmetry.space_group_name_H-M   'P 1'
#
loop_
_entity.id
_entity.type
_entity.pdbx_description
1 polymer ?
#
loop_
_entity_poly.entity_id
_entity_poly.type
_entity_poly.pdbx_seq_one_letter_code
_entity_poly.pdbx_strand_id
1 'polypeptide(L)'
;MPESENRTTLTPDTPVQYLKGVGPKLAQRFEKLGIRTLADLLEHYPRRYLDFTHPYPPGEAPAGVECVVRAELLAKQGGRYVSGGRRVEKATAGDGVATLELTWFNNPYAIQKLEVGQEYCFEGEVTGGLLRRQMTNPQVRTIEQVRAAPLTAVYPQTEGLTSAAIGRCVAQLLPHAELLGEPLPPALLQKYRLPGKAQAVRDIHMPPSSQAVQEARRRLIFEELLVLQLGMGRLKNRGSAATGAPMRRADPGPFWASLPFAPTGAQRRAVDEILADMAGETSMNRLLQGDVGSGKTLVAAAALWAAIGAGYQGALLAPTELLAEQHAETLNRLLSPFGIRVALLTGGLRAAARRTTLAAIREGEADLVVGTHAILSEGVAFARLGLAVIDEQHRFGVRQRGALAEKGASPHLLVMSATPIPRTLGLLIYGDLDISILDELPPGRRPVKTRVMTGARRRDLYGFLDREIGQGRQVYIVCPAIEEGPDAGLTPVKTYYEETAKALLPDRRVGLMHGKLKPKEKAAVMEDFRAGRLDALVSTTVIEVGVDVPNATVMVIENAERYGLSALHQLRGRVGRGGAESWCFLVSDNESEPVRRRLRFLCSTTDGFAVAQYDLETRGPGDFFGSRQHGLPALQIADLAADTRTLHAAQSEAAAILAGDPLLQKPEHALLAAQVERMFDRAGPMN
;
A
#
# COMPACT_ATOMS: atom_id res chain seq x y z
N MET A 1 6.39 -62.18 -17.31
CA MET A 1 6.92 -60.82 -17.54
C MET A 1 6.47 -59.95 -16.39
N PRO A 2 7.36 -59.42 -15.56
CA PRO A 2 6.97 -58.55 -14.48
C PRO A 2 6.66 -57.15 -15.05
N GLU A 3 5.46 -56.61 -14.75
CA GLU A 3 5.11 -55.25 -14.96
C GLU A 3 6.04 -54.37 -14.09
N SER A 4 6.96 -53.68 -14.73
CA SER A 4 7.75 -52.64 -14.10
C SER A 4 6.84 -51.46 -13.84
N GLU A 5 6.27 -51.35 -12.62
CA GLU A 5 5.70 -50.12 -12.10
C GLU A 5 6.78 -49.04 -12.11
N ASN A 6 6.72 -48.23 -13.13
CA ASN A 6 7.53 -47.00 -13.21
C ASN A 6 6.92 -46.01 -12.21
N ARG A 7 7.22 -46.20 -10.89
CA ARG A 7 6.88 -45.23 -9.83
C ARG A 7 7.72 -44.01 -10.06
N THR A 8 7.21 -43.08 -10.85
CA THR A 8 7.79 -41.71 -10.94
C THR A 8 7.86 -41.18 -9.53
N THR A 9 9.06 -41.02 -8.98
CA THR A 9 9.25 -40.43 -7.64
C THR A 9 8.75 -39.00 -7.69
N LEU A 10 7.68 -38.71 -6.96
CA LEU A 10 7.12 -37.35 -6.89
C LEU A 10 8.15 -36.42 -6.26
N THR A 11 8.41 -35.29 -6.91
CA THR A 11 9.23 -34.20 -6.41
C THR A 11 8.41 -32.90 -6.32
N PRO A 12 8.84 -31.91 -5.54
CA PRO A 12 8.15 -30.60 -5.49
C PRO A 12 7.94 -29.99 -6.87
N ASP A 13 8.92 -30.13 -7.77
CA ASP A 13 8.94 -29.53 -9.11
C ASP A 13 8.24 -30.40 -10.16
N THR A 14 7.69 -31.56 -9.79
CA THR A 14 6.92 -32.40 -10.72
C THR A 14 5.73 -31.59 -11.25
N PRO A 15 5.55 -31.49 -12.60
CA PRO A 15 4.43 -30.74 -13.18
C PRO A 15 3.07 -31.30 -12.75
N VAL A 16 2.12 -30.42 -12.48
CA VAL A 16 0.77 -30.77 -11.99
C VAL A 16 0.00 -31.72 -12.92
N GLN A 17 0.32 -31.73 -14.21
CA GLN A 17 -0.28 -32.62 -15.20
C GLN A 17 -0.06 -34.14 -14.93
N TYR A 18 0.95 -34.49 -14.13
CA TYR A 18 1.23 -35.88 -13.76
C TYR A 18 0.43 -36.35 -12.54
N LEU A 19 -0.35 -35.47 -11.93
CA LEU A 19 -1.28 -35.84 -10.88
C LEU A 19 -2.46 -36.62 -11.47
N LYS A 20 -2.87 -37.70 -10.83
CA LYS A 20 -3.98 -38.53 -11.30
C LYS A 20 -5.26 -37.70 -11.45
N GLY A 21 -5.84 -37.73 -12.66
CA GLY A 21 -7.02 -36.93 -13.01
C GLY A 21 -6.76 -35.52 -13.54
N VAL A 22 -5.49 -35.12 -13.65
CA VAL A 22 -5.09 -33.84 -14.25
C VAL A 22 -4.52 -34.08 -15.64
N GLY A 23 -5.38 -33.98 -16.66
CA GLY A 23 -4.93 -34.02 -18.06
C GLY A 23 -4.46 -32.63 -18.56
N PRO A 24 -3.90 -32.56 -19.80
CA PRO A 24 -3.35 -31.32 -20.35
C PRO A 24 -4.28 -30.12 -20.32
N LYS A 25 -5.59 -30.32 -20.61
CA LYS A 25 -6.60 -29.24 -20.55
C LYS A 25 -6.80 -28.70 -19.13
N LEU A 26 -6.74 -29.56 -18.13
CA LEU A 26 -6.90 -29.15 -16.73
C LEU A 26 -5.61 -28.49 -16.24
N ALA A 27 -4.45 -28.97 -16.64
CA ALA A 27 -3.14 -28.35 -16.34
C ALA A 27 -3.07 -26.90 -16.86
N GLN A 28 -3.54 -26.63 -18.09
CA GLN A 28 -3.63 -25.27 -18.63
C GLN A 28 -4.53 -24.34 -17.80
N ARG A 29 -5.58 -24.89 -17.15
CA ARG A 29 -6.43 -24.10 -16.25
C ARG A 29 -5.74 -23.83 -14.92
N PHE A 30 -4.98 -24.78 -14.40
CA PHE A 30 -4.12 -24.57 -13.22
C PHE A 30 -3.06 -23.50 -13.50
N GLU A 31 -2.49 -23.48 -14.70
CA GLU A 31 -1.50 -22.47 -15.09
C GLU A 31 -2.06 -21.03 -15.07
N LYS A 32 -3.35 -20.84 -15.39
CA LYS A 32 -4.05 -19.54 -15.25
C LYS A 32 -4.09 -19.04 -13.80
N LEU A 33 -3.99 -19.94 -12.82
CA LEU A 33 -3.88 -19.63 -11.40
C LEU A 33 -2.41 -19.57 -10.90
N GLY A 34 -1.43 -19.67 -11.82
CA GLY A 34 -0.02 -19.72 -11.48
C GLY A 34 0.46 -21.08 -10.94
N ILE A 35 -0.36 -22.13 -11.01
CA ILE A 35 -0.05 -23.46 -10.49
C ILE A 35 0.52 -24.30 -11.62
N ARG A 36 1.83 -24.60 -11.56
CA ARG A 36 2.55 -25.39 -12.55
C ARG A 36 3.07 -26.70 -11.99
N THR A 37 3.46 -26.72 -10.72
CA THR A 37 4.09 -27.84 -10.05
C THR A 37 3.23 -28.38 -8.90
N LEU A 38 3.63 -29.55 -8.35
CA LEU A 38 2.97 -30.10 -7.16
C LEU A 38 3.17 -29.21 -5.93
N ALA A 39 4.33 -28.56 -5.80
CA ALA A 39 4.59 -27.59 -4.76
C ALA A 39 3.64 -26.39 -4.87
N ASP A 40 3.44 -25.84 -6.08
CA ASP A 40 2.50 -24.72 -6.29
C ASP A 40 1.07 -25.11 -5.88
N LEU A 41 0.66 -26.35 -6.13
CA LEU A 41 -0.67 -26.84 -5.75
C LEU A 41 -0.83 -26.99 -4.23
N LEU A 42 0.20 -27.48 -3.53
CA LEU A 42 0.22 -27.56 -2.07
C LEU A 42 0.34 -26.19 -1.40
N GLU A 43 0.90 -25.21 -2.08
CA GLU A 43 0.99 -23.81 -1.61
C GLU A 43 -0.16 -22.92 -2.13
N HIS A 44 -1.14 -23.48 -2.86
CA HIS A 44 -2.34 -22.76 -3.26
C HIS A 44 -3.37 -22.75 -2.11
N TYR A 45 -3.20 -21.82 -1.18
CA TYR A 45 -3.96 -21.79 0.06
C TYR A 45 -5.42 -21.40 -0.12
N PRO A 46 -6.33 -21.95 0.74
CA PRO A 46 -7.75 -21.58 0.73
C PRO A 46 -7.94 -20.10 1.08
N ARG A 47 -8.94 -19.50 0.44
CA ARG A 47 -9.35 -18.10 0.68
C ARG A 47 -10.25 -17.97 1.92
N ARG A 48 -11.09 -18.97 2.18
CA ARG A 48 -12.03 -19.06 3.30
C ARG A 48 -12.37 -20.51 3.57
N TYR A 49 -13.09 -20.74 4.65
CA TYR A 49 -13.62 -22.05 5.02
C TYR A 49 -15.13 -21.99 5.14
N LEU A 50 -15.81 -23.06 4.72
CA LEU A 50 -17.20 -23.29 5.03
C LEU A 50 -17.22 -24.05 6.36
N ASP A 51 -17.90 -23.50 7.34
CA ASP A 51 -18.02 -24.08 8.68
C ASP A 51 -19.34 -24.81 8.81
N PHE A 52 -19.28 -26.14 8.85
CA PHE A 52 -20.43 -27.02 9.06
C PHE A 52 -20.59 -27.43 10.53
N THR A 53 -19.76 -26.90 11.46
CA THR A 53 -19.83 -27.28 12.88
C THR A 53 -21.01 -26.69 13.60
N HIS A 54 -21.53 -25.54 13.13
CA HIS A 54 -22.63 -24.79 13.72
C HIS A 54 -23.69 -24.45 12.66
N PRO A 55 -24.39 -25.45 12.11
CA PRO A 55 -25.43 -25.18 11.12
C PRO A 55 -26.66 -24.53 11.79
N TYR A 56 -27.26 -23.59 11.10
CA TYR A 56 -28.54 -22.97 11.53
C TYR A 56 -29.73 -23.90 11.28
N PRO A 57 -30.74 -23.91 12.15
CA PRO A 57 -32.06 -24.41 11.77
C PRO A 57 -32.68 -23.47 10.73
N PRO A 58 -33.59 -23.94 9.86
CA PRO A 58 -34.18 -23.14 8.78
C PRO A 58 -34.77 -21.81 9.22
N GLY A 59 -35.44 -21.74 10.37
CA GLY A 59 -36.06 -20.52 10.88
C GLY A 59 -35.11 -19.47 11.40
N GLU A 60 -33.93 -19.87 11.86
CA GLU A 60 -32.91 -18.98 12.43
C GLU A 60 -31.83 -18.52 11.43
N ALA A 61 -31.79 -19.12 10.25
CA ALA A 61 -30.80 -18.81 9.23
C ALA A 61 -30.93 -17.33 8.78
N PRO A 62 -29.83 -16.55 8.80
CA PRO A 62 -29.86 -15.13 8.43
C PRO A 62 -30.10 -14.96 6.92
N ALA A 63 -31.04 -14.06 6.55
CA ALA A 63 -31.34 -13.76 5.15
C ALA A 63 -30.25 -12.86 4.52
N GLY A 64 -29.94 -13.08 3.23
CA GLY A 64 -28.94 -12.35 2.49
C GLY A 64 -27.49 -12.74 2.83
N VAL A 65 -27.30 -13.85 3.55
CA VAL A 65 -25.98 -14.32 3.99
C VAL A 65 -25.76 -15.77 3.53
N GLU A 66 -24.58 -16.07 3.05
CA GLU A 66 -24.16 -17.43 2.75
C GLU A 66 -23.88 -18.17 4.06
N CYS A 67 -24.67 -19.17 4.38
CA CYS A 67 -24.57 -19.96 5.62
C CYS A 67 -24.94 -21.43 5.40
N VAL A 68 -24.71 -22.24 6.42
CA VAL A 68 -25.06 -23.65 6.44
C VAL A 68 -26.35 -23.83 7.21
N VAL A 69 -27.35 -24.49 6.58
CA VAL A 69 -28.62 -24.84 7.21
C VAL A 69 -28.74 -26.36 7.31
N ARG A 70 -29.05 -26.87 8.51
CA ARG A 70 -29.33 -28.28 8.76
C ARG A 70 -30.83 -28.50 8.74
N ALA A 71 -31.31 -29.42 7.89
CA ALA A 71 -32.71 -29.72 7.78
C ALA A 71 -32.93 -31.14 7.24
N GLU A 72 -34.09 -31.72 7.59
CA GLU A 72 -34.57 -32.97 7.01
C GLU A 72 -35.18 -32.73 5.63
N LEU A 73 -34.87 -33.57 4.66
CA LEU A 73 -35.45 -33.50 3.33
C LEU A 73 -36.91 -34.05 3.36
N LEU A 74 -37.88 -33.16 3.18
CA LEU A 74 -39.29 -33.46 3.28
C LEU A 74 -39.89 -33.93 1.97
N ALA A 75 -39.49 -33.33 0.84
CA ALA A 75 -40.07 -33.66 -0.47
C ALA A 75 -39.09 -33.32 -1.61
N LYS A 76 -39.20 -34.10 -2.68
CA LYS A 76 -38.53 -33.83 -3.97
C LYS A 76 -39.59 -33.53 -5.04
N GLN A 77 -39.33 -32.52 -5.87
CA GLN A 77 -40.16 -32.24 -7.04
C GLN A 77 -39.33 -32.49 -8.29
N GLY A 78 -39.85 -33.33 -9.17
CA GLY A 78 -39.20 -33.69 -10.43
C GLY A 78 -38.89 -32.48 -11.32
N GLY A 79 -37.83 -32.58 -12.08
CA GLY A 79 -37.33 -31.48 -12.91
C GLY A 79 -38.35 -31.00 -13.95
N ARG A 80 -38.56 -29.68 -14.00
CA ARG A 80 -39.34 -28.99 -15.03
C ARG A 80 -38.44 -28.13 -15.90
N TYR A 81 -38.73 -28.09 -17.21
CA TYR A 81 -38.12 -27.12 -18.09
C TYR A 81 -38.88 -25.79 -17.99
N VAL A 82 -38.15 -24.70 -17.74
CA VAL A 82 -38.68 -23.33 -17.71
C VAL A 82 -38.31 -22.60 -19.02
N SER A 83 -38.93 -21.43 -19.25
CA SER A 83 -38.63 -20.60 -20.43
C SER A 83 -37.12 -20.32 -20.56
N GLY A 84 -36.57 -20.54 -21.74
CA GLY A 84 -35.10 -20.44 -22.00
C GLY A 84 -34.35 -21.78 -21.91
N GLY A 85 -35.06 -22.93 -21.88
CA GLY A 85 -34.47 -24.28 -21.97
C GLY A 85 -33.70 -24.73 -20.70
N ARG A 86 -33.84 -24.03 -19.58
CA ARG A 86 -33.22 -24.40 -18.31
C ARG A 86 -34.03 -25.43 -17.57
N ARG A 87 -33.37 -26.50 -17.15
CA ARG A 87 -33.99 -27.52 -16.28
C ARG A 87 -33.88 -27.08 -14.81
N VAL A 88 -34.99 -27.09 -14.09
CA VAL A 88 -35.07 -26.69 -12.67
C VAL A 88 -35.52 -27.89 -11.84
N GLU A 89 -34.71 -28.24 -10.86
CA GLU A 89 -35.02 -29.24 -9.84
C GLU A 89 -35.36 -28.51 -8.54
N LYS A 90 -36.39 -28.97 -7.84
CA LYS A 90 -36.78 -28.40 -6.54
C LYS A 90 -36.88 -29.45 -5.47
N ALA A 91 -36.56 -29.06 -4.25
CA ALA A 91 -36.81 -29.86 -3.06
C ALA A 91 -37.27 -28.96 -1.92
N THR A 92 -37.89 -29.54 -0.92
CA THR A 92 -38.26 -28.88 0.32
C THR A 92 -37.60 -29.62 1.47
N ALA A 93 -36.90 -28.92 2.32
CA ALA A 93 -36.36 -29.41 3.57
C ALA A 93 -36.97 -28.61 4.73
N GLY A 94 -36.89 -29.12 5.95
CA GLY A 94 -37.47 -28.45 7.12
C GLY A 94 -37.04 -29.08 8.44
N ASP A 95 -37.46 -28.45 9.54
CA ASP A 95 -37.19 -28.91 10.92
C ASP A 95 -38.52 -29.09 11.71
N GLY A 96 -39.66 -29.05 11.03
CA GLY A 96 -40.97 -29.09 11.66
C GLY A 96 -41.52 -27.72 12.07
N VAL A 97 -40.71 -26.68 12.14
CA VAL A 97 -41.12 -25.31 12.49
C VAL A 97 -41.04 -24.38 11.26
N ALA A 98 -39.98 -24.46 10.49
CA ALA A 98 -39.76 -23.67 9.29
C ALA A 98 -39.35 -24.55 8.11
N THR A 99 -39.54 -24.04 6.89
CA THR A 99 -39.19 -24.75 5.65
C THR A 99 -38.09 -24.02 4.88
N LEU A 100 -37.27 -24.83 4.20
CA LEU A 100 -36.18 -24.38 3.30
C LEU A 100 -36.52 -24.92 1.89
N GLU A 101 -36.85 -24.01 0.98
CA GLU A 101 -37.02 -24.35 -0.44
C GLU A 101 -35.65 -24.35 -1.15
N LEU A 102 -35.35 -25.45 -1.78
CA LEU A 102 -34.11 -25.69 -2.47
C LEU A 102 -34.34 -25.71 -3.98
N THR A 103 -33.59 -24.95 -4.74
CA THR A 103 -33.72 -24.88 -6.19
C THR A 103 -32.36 -25.07 -6.86
N TRP A 104 -32.26 -26.06 -7.77
CA TRP A 104 -31.05 -26.26 -8.60
C TRP A 104 -31.37 -26.01 -10.06
N PHE A 105 -30.50 -25.29 -10.73
CA PHE A 105 -30.57 -25.03 -12.15
C PHE A 105 -29.59 -25.92 -12.91
N ASN A 106 -30.07 -26.65 -13.94
CA ASN A 106 -29.25 -27.50 -14.81
C ASN A 106 -28.40 -28.56 -14.09
N ASN A 107 -28.81 -29.00 -12.89
CA ASN A 107 -28.10 -30.01 -12.09
C ASN A 107 -29.05 -31.12 -11.60
N PRO A 108 -29.48 -32.04 -12.46
CA PRO A 108 -30.39 -33.13 -12.06
C PRO A 108 -29.74 -34.11 -11.05
N TYR A 109 -28.42 -34.21 -11.05
CA TYR A 109 -27.69 -35.13 -10.15
C TYR A 109 -27.69 -34.68 -8.69
N ALA A 110 -27.91 -33.38 -8.41
CA ALA A 110 -27.95 -32.85 -7.06
C ALA A 110 -29.07 -33.49 -6.21
N ILE A 111 -30.26 -33.70 -6.79
CA ILE A 111 -31.42 -34.25 -6.10
C ILE A 111 -31.44 -35.79 -6.11
N GLN A 112 -30.91 -36.44 -7.14
CA GLN A 112 -30.97 -37.91 -7.29
C GLN A 112 -30.38 -38.67 -6.11
N LYS A 113 -29.33 -38.16 -5.51
CA LYS A 113 -28.58 -38.76 -4.39
C LYS A 113 -29.20 -38.48 -3.02
N LEU A 114 -30.18 -37.60 -2.93
CA LEU A 114 -30.80 -37.24 -1.66
C LEU A 114 -31.98 -38.18 -1.38
N GLU A 115 -32.19 -38.55 -0.13
CA GLU A 115 -33.31 -39.41 0.32
C GLU A 115 -34.27 -38.61 1.21
N VAL A 116 -35.55 -38.74 0.96
CA VAL A 116 -36.60 -38.11 1.78
C VAL A 116 -36.62 -38.76 3.16
N GLY A 117 -36.74 -37.95 4.22
CA GLY A 117 -36.70 -38.41 5.59
C GLY A 117 -35.27 -38.42 6.19
N GLN A 118 -34.25 -38.06 5.41
CA GLN A 118 -32.88 -37.92 5.91
C GLN A 118 -32.46 -36.47 6.14
N GLU A 119 -31.63 -36.24 7.16
CA GLU A 119 -31.03 -34.94 7.46
C GLU A 119 -29.81 -34.66 6.59
N TYR A 120 -29.73 -33.42 6.10
CA TYR A 120 -28.63 -32.90 5.33
C TYR A 120 -28.21 -31.50 5.83
N CYS A 121 -26.97 -31.13 5.54
CA CYS A 121 -26.51 -29.74 5.63
C CYS A 121 -26.50 -29.13 4.22
N PHE A 122 -27.23 -28.01 4.08
CA PHE A 122 -27.34 -27.22 2.85
C PHE A 122 -26.56 -25.95 3.02
N GLU A 123 -25.63 -25.67 2.12
CA GLU A 123 -24.81 -24.46 2.14
C GLU A 123 -25.13 -23.60 0.93
N GLY A 124 -25.40 -22.33 1.18
CA GLY A 124 -25.70 -21.32 0.16
C GLY A 124 -26.26 -20.04 0.77
N GLU A 125 -26.51 -19.06 -0.10
CA GLU A 125 -27.17 -17.83 0.31
C GLU A 125 -28.63 -18.07 0.64
N VAL A 126 -29.04 -17.71 1.84
CA VAL A 126 -30.40 -17.83 2.32
C VAL A 126 -31.19 -16.59 1.94
N THR A 127 -32.34 -16.79 1.30
CA THR A 127 -33.32 -15.75 0.96
C THR A 127 -34.72 -16.11 1.50
N GLY A 128 -35.69 -15.21 1.34
CA GLY A 128 -37.09 -15.45 1.75
C GLY A 128 -37.40 -15.02 3.20
N GLY A 129 -38.66 -15.27 3.61
CA GLY A 129 -39.19 -14.89 4.93
C GLY A 129 -38.79 -15.87 6.03
N LEU A 130 -39.08 -15.54 7.31
CA LEU A 130 -38.66 -16.32 8.48
C LEU A 130 -39.13 -17.78 8.47
N LEU A 131 -40.38 -18.02 8.08
CA LEU A 131 -40.94 -19.36 8.05
C LEU A 131 -40.76 -20.12 6.74
N ARG A 132 -40.31 -19.43 5.68
CA ARG A 132 -40.07 -19.98 4.35
C ARG A 132 -38.82 -19.42 3.77
N ARG A 133 -37.70 -20.08 4.05
CA ARG A 133 -36.40 -19.78 3.53
C ARG A 133 -36.20 -20.40 2.15
N GLN A 134 -35.31 -19.80 1.35
CA GLN A 134 -35.00 -20.30 0.01
C GLN A 134 -33.47 -20.31 -0.18
N MET A 135 -32.96 -21.33 -0.87
CA MET A 135 -31.59 -21.40 -1.35
C MET A 135 -31.55 -21.79 -2.83
N THR A 136 -30.66 -21.15 -3.56
CA THR A 136 -30.43 -21.42 -4.99
C THR A 136 -29.10 -22.10 -5.19
N ASN A 137 -29.09 -23.25 -5.88
CA ASN A 137 -27.92 -24.09 -6.13
C ASN A 137 -27.10 -24.43 -4.86
N PRO A 138 -27.74 -24.81 -3.73
CA PRO A 138 -27.00 -25.13 -2.53
C PRO A 138 -26.07 -26.31 -2.73
N GLN A 139 -24.93 -26.29 -2.03
CA GLN A 139 -24.09 -27.46 -1.82
C GLN A 139 -24.73 -28.32 -0.73
N VAL A 140 -24.76 -29.65 -0.92
CA VAL A 140 -25.40 -30.57 0.00
C VAL A 140 -24.39 -31.56 0.53
N ARG A 141 -24.43 -31.79 1.86
CA ARG A 141 -23.62 -32.79 2.54
C ARG A 141 -24.44 -33.64 3.46
N THR A 142 -24.07 -34.91 3.54
CA THR A 142 -24.63 -35.80 4.57
C THR A 142 -24.01 -35.49 5.92
N ILE A 143 -24.69 -35.84 7.00
CA ILE A 143 -24.18 -35.66 8.37
C ILE A 143 -22.84 -36.39 8.57
N GLU A 144 -22.66 -37.54 7.94
CA GLU A 144 -21.39 -38.31 7.97
C GLU A 144 -20.22 -37.52 7.29
N GLN A 145 -20.50 -36.92 6.13
CA GLN A 145 -19.54 -36.09 5.44
C GLN A 145 -19.13 -34.85 6.25
N VAL A 146 -20.08 -34.25 6.95
CA VAL A 146 -19.83 -33.13 7.85
C VAL A 146 -18.97 -33.55 9.03
N ARG A 147 -19.27 -34.73 9.65
CA ARG A 147 -18.41 -35.26 10.74
C ARG A 147 -16.99 -35.58 10.30
N ALA A 148 -16.83 -36.09 9.08
CA ALA A 148 -15.50 -36.40 8.53
C ALA A 148 -14.69 -35.15 8.15
N ALA A 149 -15.36 -34.06 7.73
CA ALA A 149 -14.71 -32.81 7.32
C ALA A 149 -15.59 -31.59 7.70
N PRO A 150 -15.57 -31.20 8.98
CA PRO A 150 -16.43 -30.14 9.50
C PRO A 150 -16.10 -28.76 8.93
N LEU A 151 -14.85 -28.55 8.55
CA LEU A 151 -14.39 -27.34 7.88
C LEU A 151 -13.94 -27.68 6.46
N THR A 152 -14.46 -26.96 5.49
CA THR A 152 -14.13 -27.19 4.08
C THR A 152 -13.46 -26.00 3.47
N ALA A 153 -12.28 -26.22 2.94
CA ALA A 153 -11.48 -25.22 2.25
C ALA A 153 -12.15 -24.76 0.94
N VAL A 154 -12.23 -23.44 0.74
CA VAL A 154 -12.68 -22.80 -0.51
C VAL A 154 -11.49 -22.11 -1.16
N TYR A 155 -11.15 -22.57 -2.37
CA TYR A 155 -9.98 -22.10 -3.12
C TYR A 155 -10.35 -20.98 -4.10
N PRO A 156 -9.40 -20.09 -4.42
CA PRO A 156 -9.49 -19.20 -5.58
C PRO A 156 -9.74 -20.01 -6.85
N GLN A 157 -10.67 -19.57 -7.70
CA GLN A 157 -11.16 -20.29 -8.88
C GLN A 157 -10.83 -19.53 -10.17
N THR A 158 -10.85 -20.26 -11.29
CA THR A 158 -10.84 -19.68 -12.64
C THR A 158 -11.89 -20.40 -13.50
N GLU A 159 -12.18 -19.85 -14.68
CA GLU A 159 -13.15 -20.44 -15.61
C GLU A 159 -12.84 -21.92 -15.90
N GLY A 160 -13.84 -22.76 -15.62
CA GLY A 160 -13.74 -24.20 -15.81
C GLY A 160 -12.88 -24.97 -14.80
N LEU A 161 -12.42 -24.35 -13.70
CA LEU A 161 -11.71 -24.99 -12.59
C LEU A 161 -12.34 -24.55 -11.26
N THR A 162 -13.19 -25.44 -10.71
CA THR A 162 -13.94 -25.16 -9.48
C THR A 162 -13.12 -25.47 -8.22
N SER A 163 -13.45 -24.80 -7.09
CA SER A 163 -12.83 -25.07 -5.78
C SER A 163 -12.89 -26.56 -5.40
N ALA A 164 -14.00 -27.23 -5.66
CA ALA A 164 -14.13 -28.67 -5.39
C ALA A 164 -13.17 -29.53 -6.25
N ALA A 165 -12.87 -29.12 -7.49
CA ALA A 165 -11.89 -29.81 -8.34
C ALA A 165 -10.47 -29.60 -7.82
N ILE A 166 -10.12 -28.37 -7.41
CA ILE A 166 -8.84 -28.04 -6.78
C ILE A 166 -8.68 -28.85 -5.49
N GLY A 167 -9.66 -28.84 -4.60
CA GLY A 167 -9.62 -29.56 -3.33
C GLY A 167 -9.40 -31.07 -3.49
N ARG A 168 -10.00 -31.70 -4.52
CA ARG A 168 -9.74 -33.11 -4.82
C ARG A 168 -8.30 -33.39 -5.26
N CYS A 169 -7.72 -32.49 -6.04
CA CYS A 169 -6.32 -32.62 -6.45
C CYS A 169 -5.37 -32.41 -5.26
N VAL A 170 -5.64 -31.41 -4.42
CA VAL A 170 -4.88 -31.16 -3.18
C VAL A 170 -4.94 -32.37 -2.25
N ALA A 171 -6.14 -32.93 -2.00
CA ALA A 171 -6.33 -34.07 -1.11
C ALA A 171 -5.48 -35.30 -1.51
N GLN A 172 -5.22 -35.50 -2.80
CA GLN A 172 -4.32 -36.56 -3.28
C GLN A 172 -2.86 -36.32 -2.91
N LEU A 173 -2.46 -35.06 -2.73
CA LEU A 173 -1.06 -34.68 -2.43
C LEU A 173 -0.78 -34.52 -0.94
N LEU A 174 -1.79 -34.33 -0.11
CA LEU A 174 -1.60 -34.12 1.35
C LEU A 174 -0.80 -35.23 2.04
N PRO A 175 -0.91 -36.53 1.68
CA PRO A 175 -0.04 -37.58 2.21
C PRO A 175 1.46 -37.34 1.90
N HIS A 176 1.76 -36.54 0.89
CA HIS A 176 3.09 -36.20 0.43
C HIS A 176 3.51 -34.75 0.77
N ALA A 177 2.89 -34.14 1.78
CA ALA A 177 3.20 -32.75 2.18
C ALA A 177 4.67 -32.56 2.62
N GLU A 178 5.35 -33.62 3.02
CA GLU A 178 6.79 -33.63 3.33
C GLU A 178 7.68 -33.28 2.12
N LEU A 179 7.18 -33.34 0.90
CA LEU A 179 7.89 -32.91 -0.31
C LEU A 179 8.35 -31.45 -0.24
N LEU A 180 7.60 -30.59 0.50
CA LEU A 180 7.94 -29.18 0.65
C LEU A 180 9.17 -28.92 1.54
N GLY A 181 9.60 -29.94 2.31
CA GLY A 181 10.67 -29.80 3.29
C GLY A 181 10.30 -28.85 4.46
N GLU A 182 11.22 -28.69 5.40
CA GLU A 182 11.06 -27.71 6.51
C GLU A 182 12.11 -26.60 6.34
N PRO A 183 11.70 -25.40 5.90
CA PRO A 183 12.64 -24.30 5.68
C PRO A 183 13.04 -23.58 6.95
N LEU A 184 12.21 -23.63 8.02
CA LEU A 184 12.52 -22.93 9.25
C LEU A 184 13.47 -23.72 10.13
N PRO A 185 14.54 -23.10 10.66
CA PRO A 185 15.40 -23.72 11.66
C PRO A 185 14.60 -24.21 12.89
N PRO A 186 14.95 -25.36 13.50
CA PRO A 186 14.24 -25.91 14.66
C PRO A 186 14.12 -24.92 15.84
N ALA A 187 15.12 -24.07 16.02
CA ALA A 187 15.13 -23.04 17.07
C ALA A 187 13.98 -22.04 16.89
N LEU A 188 13.63 -21.65 15.65
CA LEU A 188 12.51 -20.75 15.35
C LEU A 188 11.16 -21.43 15.60
N LEU A 189 11.02 -22.70 15.21
CA LEU A 189 9.82 -23.49 15.47
C LEU A 189 9.51 -23.55 16.96
N GLN A 190 10.54 -23.82 17.80
CA GLN A 190 10.40 -23.86 19.25
C GLN A 190 10.11 -22.47 19.84
N LYS A 191 10.87 -21.43 19.45
CA LYS A 191 10.74 -20.06 19.97
C LYS A 191 9.33 -19.50 19.78
N TYR A 192 8.75 -19.72 18.60
CA TYR A 192 7.44 -19.21 18.24
C TYR A 192 6.31 -20.23 18.38
N ARG A 193 6.61 -21.45 18.85
CA ARG A 193 5.65 -22.56 18.99
C ARG A 193 4.86 -22.77 17.70
N LEU A 194 5.58 -22.95 16.59
CA LEU A 194 5.00 -23.14 15.26
C LEU A 194 4.98 -24.64 14.94
N PRO A 195 3.91 -25.14 14.28
CA PRO A 195 3.91 -26.50 13.72
C PRO A 195 4.91 -26.61 12.57
N GLY A 196 5.34 -27.83 12.26
CA GLY A 196 6.17 -28.07 11.08
C GLY A 196 5.42 -27.80 9.77
N LYS A 197 6.16 -27.55 8.68
CA LYS A 197 5.60 -27.18 7.36
C LYS A 197 4.56 -28.19 6.87
N ALA A 198 4.89 -29.47 6.87
CA ALA A 198 3.99 -30.51 6.38
C ALA A 198 2.67 -30.59 7.18
N GLN A 199 2.74 -30.42 8.51
CA GLN A 199 1.54 -30.37 9.35
C GLN A 199 0.72 -29.13 9.06
N ALA A 200 1.33 -27.96 8.96
CA ALA A 200 0.64 -26.71 8.63
C ALA A 200 -0.06 -26.80 7.26
N VAL A 201 0.58 -27.41 6.27
CA VAL A 201 -0.02 -27.62 4.94
C VAL A 201 -1.19 -28.59 5.01
N ARG A 202 -1.12 -29.68 5.79
CA ARG A 202 -2.29 -30.55 5.98
C ARG A 202 -3.45 -29.81 6.65
N ASP A 203 -3.16 -29.08 7.72
CA ASP A 203 -4.18 -28.42 8.52
C ASP A 203 -4.80 -27.21 7.81
N ILE A 204 -4.07 -26.53 6.92
CA ILE A 204 -4.63 -25.41 6.14
C ILE A 204 -5.60 -25.92 5.07
N HIS A 205 -5.38 -27.12 4.51
CA HIS A 205 -6.20 -27.69 3.45
C HIS A 205 -7.34 -28.58 3.96
N MET A 206 -7.09 -29.36 4.99
CA MET A 206 -8.06 -30.25 5.64
C MET A 206 -8.01 -30.12 7.16
N PRO A 207 -8.50 -29.00 7.69
CA PRO A 207 -8.37 -28.71 9.11
C PRO A 207 -9.28 -29.59 9.97
N PRO A 208 -8.75 -30.18 11.05
CA PRO A 208 -9.56 -30.90 12.02
C PRO A 208 -10.37 -29.97 12.92
N SER A 209 -9.98 -28.69 13.05
CA SER A 209 -10.64 -27.68 13.89
C SER A 209 -10.30 -26.27 13.44
N SER A 210 -11.08 -25.27 13.87
CA SER A 210 -10.79 -23.85 13.66
C SER A 210 -9.47 -23.42 14.29
N GLN A 211 -9.08 -24.02 15.43
CA GLN A 211 -7.79 -23.77 16.06
C GLN A 211 -6.63 -24.25 15.19
N ALA A 212 -6.74 -25.43 14.57
CA ALA A 212 -5.72 -25.94 13.66
C ALA A 212 -5.52 -25.02 12.45
N VAL A 213 -6.62 -24.43 11.90
CA VAL A 213 -6.52 -23.39 10.85
C VAL A 213 -5.69 -22.21 11.33
N GLN A 214 -5.96 -21.70 12.54
CA GLN A 214 -5.25 -20.53 13.06
C GLN A 214 -3.76 -20.81 13.28
N GLU A 215 -3.42 -21.98 13.82
CA GLU A 215 -2.03 -22.40 14.01
C GLU A 215 -1.29 -22.61 12.69
N ALA A 216 -1.93 -23.26 11.72
CA ALA A 216 -1.40 -23.43 10.38
C ALA A 216 -1.19 -22.07 9.67
N ARG A 217 -2.19 -21.18 9.70
CA ARG A 217 -2.05 -19.81 9.16
C ARG A 217 -0.90 -19.06 9.79
N ARG A 218 -0.80 -19.06 11.12
CA ARG A 218 0.29 -18.37 11.84
C ARG A 218 1.67 -18.88 11.39
N ARG A 219 1.81 -20.19 11.21
CA ARG A 219 3.05 -20.81 10.71
C ARG A 219 3.38 -20.35 9.29
N LEU A 220 2.42 -20.43 8.38
CA LEU A 220 2.61 -20.10 6.97
C LEU A 220 2.84 -18.60 6.75
N ILE A 221 2.13 -17.74 7.48
CA ILE A 221 2.32 -16.29 7.49
C ILE A 221 3.73 -15.93 7.99
N PHE A 222 4.18 -16.55 9.09
CA PHE A 222 5.54 -16.28 9.60
C PHE A 222 6.61 -16.65 8.59
N GLU A 223 6.49 -17.83 7.93
CA GLU A 223 7.42 -18.24 6.88
C GLU A 223 7.43 -17.28 5.70
N GLU A 224 6.26 -16.94 5.16
CA GLU A 224 6.14 -16.04 4.01
C GLU A 224 6.77 -14.67 4.29
N LEU A 225 6.50 -14.11 5.47
CA LEU A 225 7.07 -12.84 5.90
C LEU A 225 8.57 -12.92 6.18
N LEU A 226 9.07 -14.04 6.74
CA LEU A 226 10.50 -14.25 6.94
C LEU A 226 11.24 -14.34 5.61
N VAL A 227 10.73 -15.11 4.66
CA VAL A 227 11.29 -15.24 3.31
C VAL A 227 11.33 -13.89 2.61
N LEU A 228 10.27 -13.10 2.70
CA LEU A 228 10.22 -11.74 2.17
C LEU A 228 11.31 -10.86 2.78
N GLN A 229 11.45 -10.87 4.12
CA GLN A 229 12.45 -10.04 4.83
C GLN A 229 13.89 -10.47 4.51
N LEU A 230 14.15 -11.77 4.39
CA LEU A 230 15.45 -12.30 3.99
C LEU A 230 15.81 -11.86 2.56
N GLY A 231 14.86 -11.93 1.64
CA GLY A 231 15.07 -11.48 0.26
C GLY A 231 15.37 -9.99 0.17
N MET A 232 14.60 -9.16 0.87
CA MET A 232 14.82 -7.71 0.95
C MET A 232 16.19 -7.39 1.58
N GLY A 233 16.56 -8.07 2.66
CA GLY A 233 17.86 -7.90 3.31
C GLY A 233 19.04 -8.30 2.40
N ARG A 234 18.90 -9.38 1.61
CA ARG A 234 19.91 -9.75 0.61
C ARG A 234 20.09 -8.70 -0.49
N LEU A 235 18.99 -8.09 -0.93
CA LEU A 235 19.03 -6.99 -1.91
C LEU A 235 19.73 -5.76 -1.32
N LYS A 236 19.41 -5.39 -0.08
CA LYS A 236 20.09 -4.33 0.64
C LYS A 236 21.60 -4.57 0.74
N ASN A 237 22.02 -5.78 1.15
CA ASN A 237 23.43 -6.14 1.28
C ASN A 237 24.18 -6.11 -0.06
N ARG A 238 23.52 -6.47 -1.18
CA ARG A 238 24.11 -6.35 -2.52
C ARG A 238 24.27 -4.88 -2.96
N GLY A 239 23.30 -4.01 -2.62
CA GLY A 239 23.37 -2.58 -2.90
C GLY A 239 24.35 -1.82 -2.02
N SER A 240 24.55 -2.26 -0.77
CA SER A 240 25.48 -1.66 0.19
C SER A 240 26.95 -2.09 0.02
N ALA A 241 27.28 -2.94 -0.95
CA ALA A 241 28.66 -3.33 -1.24
C ALA A 241 29.49 -2.19 -1.89
N ALA A 242 28.85 -1.08 -2.29
CA ALA A 242 29.55 0.11 -2.75
C ALA A 242 30.18 0.84 -1.56
N THR A 243 31.51 0.95 -1.57
CA THR A 243 32.27 1.76 -0.60
C THR A 243 31.78 3.19 -0.71
N GLY A 244 31.12 3.70 0.33
CA GLY A 244 30.69 5.10 0.40
C GLY A 244 31.87 6.06 0.44
N ALA A 245 31.61 7.34 0.20
CA ALA A 245 32.58 8.41 0.51
C ALA A 245 32.56 8.62 2.04
N PRO A 246 33.47 8.04 2.84
CA PRO A 246 33.41 8.14 4.29
C PRO A 246 33.59 9.60 4.71
N MET A 247 32.61 10.13 5.42
CA MET A 247 32.64 11.49 5.94
C MET A 247 32.94 11.45 7.43
N ARG A 248 33.83 12.32 7.88
CA ARG A 248 34.03 12.46 9.33
C ARG A 248 32.72 12.88 9.97
N ARG A 249 32.27 12.18 11.02
CA ARG A 249 31.06 12.55 11.77
C ARG A 249 31.14 14.01 12.23
N ALA A 250 30.24 14.81 11.71
CA ALA A 250 30.14 16.23 12.08
C ALA A 250 29.40 16.39 13.39
N ASP A 251 29.76 17.39 14.20
CA ASP A 251 28.94 17.84 15.32
C ASP A 251 27.88 18.81 14.79
N PRO A 252 26.57 18.50 14.88
CA PRO A 252 25.52 19.37 14.39
C PRO A 252 25.25 20.60 15.28
N GLY A 253 25.95 20.73 16.41
CA GLY A 253 25.81 21.85 17.36
C GLY A 253 25.85 23.23 16.71
N PRO A 254 26.88 23.56 15.90
CA PRO A 254 26.97 24.84 15.19
C PRO A 254 25.78 25.13 14.26
N PHE A 255 25.29 24.10 13.53
CA PHE A 255 24.13 24.25 12.67
C PHE A 255 22.87 24.56 13.50
N TRP A 256 22.65 23.82 14.61
CA TRP A 256 21.51 24.06 15.49
C TRP A 256 21.54 25.45 16.12
N ALA A 257 22.70 25.92 16.49
CA ALA A 257 22.88 27.24 17.09
C ALA A 257 22.59 28.41 16.12
N SER A 258 22.68 28.19 14.80
CA SER A 258 22.38 29.19 13.78
C SER A 258 20.87 29.39 13.54
N LEU A 259 20.03 28.48 14.04
CA LEU A 259 18.59 28.54 13.81
C LEU A 259 17.89 29.52 14.76
N PRO A 260 16.85 30.25 14.29
CA PRO A 260 16.03 31.14 15.14
C PRO A 260 15.04 30.40 16.04
N PHE A 261 15.03 29.05 16.02
CA PHE A 261 14.14 28.18 16.79
C PHE A 261 14.85 26.88 17.19
N ALA A 262 14.36 26.21 18.23
CA ALA A 262 14.87 24.93 18.65
C ALA A 262 14.35 23.79 17.75
N PRO A 263 15.18 22.87 17.26
CA PRO A 263 14.74 21.69 16.57
C PRO A 263 13.99 20.73 17.52
N THR A 264 13.05 19.94 16.97
CA THR A 264 12.33 18.90 17.72
C THR A 264 13.26 17.74 18.09
N GLY A 265 12.85 16.92 19.07
CA GLY A 265 13.56 15.70 19.43
C GLY A 265 13.69 14.73 18.25
N ALA A 266 12.60 14.58 17.47
CA ALA A 266 12.59 13.75 16.26
C ALA A 266 13.57 14.25 15.18
N GLN A 267 13.68 15.56 14.98
CA GLN A 267 14.64 16.13 14.03
C GLN A 267 16.09 15.90 14.46
N ARG A 268 16.38 16.03 15.76
CA ARG A 268 17.73 15.74 16.31
C ARG A 268 18.07 14.26 16.11
N ARG A 269 17.19 13.34 16.50
CA ARG A 269 17.39 11.88 16.31
C ARG A 269 17.67 11.55 14.84
N ALA A 270 16.84 12.06 13.92
CA ALA A 270 17.02 11.80 12.50
C ALA A 270 18.35 12.32 11.95
N VAL A 271 18.80 13.51 12.37
CA VAL A 271 20.10 14.03 11.97
C VAL A 271 21.23 13.17 12.55
N ASP A 272 21.15 12.76 13.82
CA ASP A 272 22.16 11.90 14.45
C ASP A 272 22.31 10.56 13.74
N GLU A 273 21.18 9.95 13.32
CA GLU A 273 21.15 8.71 12.53
C GLU A 273 21.78 8.91 11.14
N ILE A 274 21.43 9.98 10.43
CA ILE A 274 21.98 10.32 9.11
C ILE A 274 23.50 10.56 9.20
N LEU A 275 23.96 11.34 10.18
CA LEU A 275 25.38 11.64 10.36
C LEU A 275 26.19 10.41 10.78
N ALA A 276 25.58 9.48 11.51
CA ALA A 276 26.21 8.21 11.86
C ALA A 276 26.40 7.33 10.61
N ASP A 277 25.39 7.24 9.75
CA ASP A 277 25.48 6.49 8.50
C ASP A 277 26.49 7.10 7.52
N MET A 278 26.50 8.43 7.38
CA MET A 278 27.46 9.13 6.51
C MET A 278 28.91 8.96 6.97
N ALA A 279 29.13 8.69 8.26
CA ALA A 279 30.45 8.39 8.81
C ALA A 279 30.86 6.92 8.66
N GLY A 280 29.96 6.06 8.16
CA GLY A 280 30.23 4.65 7.93
C GLY A 280 31.04 4.37 6.67
N GLU A 281 31.48 3.12 6.51
CA GLU A 281 32.25 2.67 5.34
C GLU A 281 31.40 2.42 4.10
N THR A 282 30.07 2.26 4.27
CA THR A 282 29.10 2.00 3.19
C THR A 282 28.30 3.24 2.86
N SER A 283 27.85 3.36 1.60
CA SER A 283 26.96 4.46 1.21
C SER A 283 25.65 4.39 1.96
N MET A 284 25.28 5.49 2.64
CA MET A 284 23.97 5.65 3.26
C MET A 284 22.88 5.60 2.19
N ASN A 285 21.84 4.81 2.42
CA ASN A 285 20.62 4.81 1.61
C ASN A 285 19.42 4.88 2.57
N ARG A 286 18.91 6.10 2.84
CA ARG A 286 17.97 6.35 3.93
C ARG A 286 16.73 7.12 3.49
N LEU A 287 15.57 6.68 3.98
CA LEU A 287 14.29 7.37 3.85
C LEU A 287 14.00 8.22 5.10
N LEU A 288 13.84 9.52 4.90
CA LEU A 288 13.33 10.44 5.90
C LEU A 288 11.82 10.61 5.73
N GLN A 289 11.08 10.03 6.63
CA GLN A 289 9.62 10.05 6.60
C GLN A 289 9.06 10.98 7.68
N GLY A 290 8.05 11.75 7.33
CA GLY A 290 7.37 12.62 8.28
C GLY A 290 6.19 13.33 7.65
N ASP A 291 5.27 13.76 8.48
CA ASP A 291 4.06 14.47 8.04
C ASP A 291 4.39 15.77 7.29
N VAL A 292 3.42 16.31 6.59
CA VAL A 292 3.53 17.63 5.94
C VAL A 292 3.86 18.68 7.01
N GLY A 293 5.00 19.39 6.81
CA GLY A 293 5.46 20.42 7.75
C GLY A 293 6.16 19.91 9.01
N SER A 294 6.59 18.64 9.07
CA SER A 294 7.44 18.10 10.15
C SER A 294 8.88 18.62 10.13
N GLY A 295 9.27 19.36 9.07
CA GLY A 295 10.60 19.96 8.94
C GLY A 295 11.64 19.05 8.28
N LYS A 296 11.23 18.16 7.37
CA LYS A 296 12.14 17.30 6.58
C LYS A 296 13.26 18.10 5.89
N THR A 297 12.92 19.24 5.30
CA THR A 297 13.89 20.14 4.64
C THR A 297 14.97 20.63 5.60
N LEU A 298 14.65 20.84 6.89
CA LEU A 298 15.63 21.24 7.91
C LEU A 298 16.63 20.12 8.19
N VAL A 299 16.15 18.87 8.30
CA VAL A 299 16.99 17.67 8.48
C VAL A 299 17.90 17.48 7.26
N ALA A 300 17.36 17.63 6.04
CA ALA A 300 18.15 17.59 4.81
C ALA A 300 19.21 18.70 4.76
N ALA A 301 18.87 19.92 5.21
CA ALA A 301 19.84 21.03 5.29
C ALA A 301 21.00 20.72 6.24
N ALA A 302 20.72 20.11 7.41
CA ALA A 302 21.76 19.69 8.35
C ALA A 302 22.67 18.61 7.75
N ALA A 303 22.11 17.64 7.05
CA ALA A 303 22.88 16.60 6.36
C ALA A 303 23.76 17.18 5.22
N LEU A 304 23.20 18.09 4.40
CA LEU A 304 23.91 18.78 3.33
C LEU A 304 25.04 19.67 3.90
N TRP A 305 24.77 20.39 4.99
CA TRP A 305 25.76 21.17 5.70
C TRP A 305 26.98 20.33 6.15
N ALA A 306 26.70 19.14 6.70
CA ALA A 306 27.73 18.21 7.14
C ALA A 306 28.55 17.65 5.96
N ALA A 307 27.90 17.25 4.87
CA ALA A 307 28.54 16.73 3.67
C ALA A 307 29.48 17.79 3.03
N ILE A 308 29.00 19.03 2.94
CA ILE A 308 29.79 20.16 2.39
C ILE A 308 30.95 20.51 3.31
N GLY A 309 30.73 20.51 4.63
CA GLY A 309 31.77 20.69 5.63
C GLY A 309 32.86 19.61 5.57
N ALA A 310 32.55 18.42 5.07
CA ALA A 310 33.50 17.34 4.80
C ALA A 310 34.24 17.49 3.44
N GLY A 311 33.96 18.56 2.68
CA GLY A 311 34.64 18.86 1.39
C GLY A 311 33.98 18.18 0.19
N TYR A 312 32.72 17.78 0.29
CA TYR A 312 31.91 17.22 -0.82
C TYR A 312 30.89 18.23 -1.33
N GLN A 313 30.34 17.96 -2.50
CA GLN A 313 29.20 18.69 -3.03
C GLN A 313 27.90 17.96 -2.62
N GLY A 314 26.84 18.75 -2.44
CA GLY A 314 25.48 18.25 -2.23
C GLY A 314 24.60 18.44 -3.46
N ALA A 315 23.59 17.56 -3.64
CA ALA A 315 22.52 17.73 -4.62
C ALA A 315 21.16 17.57 -3.97
N LEU A 316 20.17 18.42 -4.33
CA LEU A 316 18.78 18.24 -3.95
C LEU A 316 17.89 18.23 -5.19
N LEU A 317 17.16 17.13 -5.39
CA LEU A 317 16.22 16.96 -6.47
C LEU A 317 14.80 17.23 -5.98
N ALA A 318 14.10 18.13 -6.67
CA ALA A 318 12.69 18.43 -6.46
C ALA A 318 11.85 18.01 -7.68
N PRO A 319 10.58 17.62 -7.51
CA PRO A 319 9.75 17.12 -8.61
C PRO A 319 9.31 18.20 -9.60
N THR A 320 9.34 19.47 -9.21
CA THR A 320 8.95 20.61 -10.06
C THR A 320 9.91 21.79 -9.92
N GLU A 321 9.93 22.67 -10.94
CA GLU A 321 10.78 23.86 -10.93
C GLU A 321 10.45 24.80 -9.77
N LEU A 322 9.16 25.01 -9.49
CA LEU A 322 8.72 25.87 -8.40
C LEU A 322 9.17 25.36 -7.03
N LEU A 323 9.15 24.05 -6.80
CA LEU A 323 9.68 23.44 -5.58
C LEU A 323 11.20 23.55 -5.52
N ALA A 324 11.90 23.38 -6.65
CA ALA A 324 13.34 23.56 -6.69
C ALA A 324 13.73 24.99 -6.32
N GLU A 325 13.02 26.00 -6.81
CA GLU A 325 13.21 27.40 -6.45
C GLU A 325 12.97 27.65 -4.96
N GLN A 326 11.87 27.11 -4.39
CA GLN A 326 11.58 27.23 -2.95
C GLN A 326 12.63 26.54 -2.07
N HIS A 327 13.09 25.35 -2.48
CA HIS A 327 14.17 24.68 -1.77
C HIS A 327 15.47 25.46 -1.86
N ALA A 328 15.80 25.99 -3.04
CA ALA A 328 17.01 26.80 -3.22
C ALA A 328 16.97 28.05 -2.33
N GLU A 329 15.85 28.77 -2.29
CA GLU A 329 15.67 29.95 -1.42
C GLU A 329 15.79 29.57 0.08
N THR A 330 15.12 28.49 0.50
CA THR A 330 15.14 28.02 1.89
C THR A 330 16.53 27.56 2.31
N LEU A 331 17.20 26.75 1.48
CA LEU A 331 18.53 26.22 1.75
C LEU A 331 19.59 27.34 1.71
N ASN A 332 19.46 28.28 0.78
CA ASN A 332 20.36 29.44 0.76
C ASN A 332 20.24 30.24 2.06
N ARG A 333 19.03 30.49 2.55
CA ARG A 333 18.82 31.20 3.84
C ARG A 333 19.40 30.44 5.04
N LEU A 334 19.28 29.10 5.07
CA LEU A 334 19.78 28.26 6.18
C LEU A 334 21.28 28.05 6.13
N LEU A 335 21.89 28.03 4.93
CA LEU A 335 23.29 27.62 4.73
C LEU A 335 24.22 28.80 4.41
N SER A 336 23.71 29.97 4.00
CA SER A 336 24.52 31.16 3.77
C SER A 336 25.35 31.63 4.98
N PRO A 337 24.92 31.46 6.26
CA PRO A 337 25.78 31.81 7.40
C PRO A 337 27.10 31.00 7.45
N PHE A 338 27.13 29.85 6.77
CA PHE A 338 28.30 28.97 6.68
C PHE A 338 29.12 29.16 5.39
N GLY A 339 28.76 30.16 4.57
CA GLY A 339 29.45 30.45 3.31
C GLY A 339 29.17 29.48 2.19
N ILE A 340 28.13 28.63 2.31
CA ILE A 340 27.75 27.60 1.32
C ILE A 340 27.02 28.25 0.13
N ARG A 341 27.52 27.99 -1.07
CA ARG A 341 27.02 28.54 -2.35
C ARG A 341 26.00 27.58 -2.97
N VAL A 342 24.74 28.04 -3.03
CA VAL A 342 23.62 27.26 -3.60
C VAL A 342 23.41 27.65 -5.06
N ALA A 343 23.43 26.68 -5.97
CA ALA A 343 23.15 26.85 -7.39
C ALA A 343 21.81 26.19 -7.76
N LEU A 344 20.99 26.87 -8.60
CA LEU A 344 19.72 26.34 -9.11
C LEU A 344 19.92 25.83 -10.53
N LEU A 345 19.48 24.59 -10.82
CA LEU A 345 19.53 23.95 -12.14
C LEU A 345 18.16 23.40 -12.53
N THR A 346 17.41 24.13 -13.35
CA THR A 346 16.08 23.71 -13.87
C THR A 346 16.06 23.69 -15.39
N GLY A 347 15.00 23.10 -15.97
CA GLY A 347 14.81 23.05 -17.42
C GLY A 347 14.53 24.43 -18.04
N GLY A 348 13.95 25.35 -17.27
CA GLY A 348 13.61 26.71 -17.71
C GLY A 348 14.77 27.71 -17.75
N LEU A 349 15.97 27.34 -17.33
CA LEU A 349 17.14 28.23 -17.35
C LEU A 349 17.53 28.61 -18.78
N ARG A 350 17.85 29.91 -19.00
CA ARG A 350 18.41 30.39 -20.26
C ARG A 350 19.77 29.71 -20.55
N ALA A 351 20.07 29.46 -21.82
CA ALA A 351 21.26 28.72 -22.23
C ALA A 351 22.60 29.27 -21.66
N ALA A 352 22.74 30.60 -21.54
CA ALA A 352 23.90 31.21 -20.97
C ALA A 352 24.04 30.91 -19.45
N ALA A 353 22.96 31.15 -18.69
CA ALA A 353 22.92 30.83 -17.25
C ALA A 353 23.15 29.34 -16.99
N ARG A 354 22.54 28.46 -17.78
CA ARG A 354 22.74 27.02 -17.70
C ARG A 354 24.23 26.65 -17.88
N ARG A 355 24.92 27.22 -18.86
CA ARG A 355 26.33 26.96 -19.09
C ARG A 355 27.21 27.41 -17.90
N THR A 356 26.95 28.59 -17.35
CA THR A 356 27.65 29.09 -16.16
C THR A 356 27.42 28.17 -14.96
N THR A 357 26.17 27.76 -14.71
CA THR A 357 25.84 26.84 -13.62
C THR A 357 26.55 25.49 -13.79
N LEU A 358 26.57 24.93 -15.01
CA LEU A 358 27.24 23.66 -15.27
C LEU A 358 28.76 23.75 -15.07
N ALA A 359 29.37 24.86 -15.44
CA ALA A 359 30.80 25.11 -15.18
C ALA A 359 31.08 25.18 -13.67
N ALA A 360 30.27 25.95 -12.92
CA ALA A 360 30.42 26.08 -11.47
C ALA A 360 30.25 24.73 -10.74
N ILE A 361 29.36 23.86 -11.21
CA ILE A 361 29.18 22.49 -10.66
C ILE A 361 30.46 21.68 -10.91
N ARG A 362 30.95 21.66 -12.15
CA ARG A 362 32.08 20.85 -12.55
C ARG A 362 33.37 21.31 -11.88
N GLU A 363 33.55 22.61 -11.65
CA GLU A 363 34.74 23.21 -11.04
C GLU A 363 34.69 23.21 -9.50
N GLY A 364 33.55 22.76 -8.91
CA GLY A 364 33.35 22.73 -7.46
C GLY A 364 33.10 24.11 -6.85
N GLU A 365 32.79 25.12 -7.67
CA GLU A 365 32.40 26.45 -7.18
C GLU A 365 30.99 26.48 -6.58
N ALA A 366 30.08 25.60 -7.04
CA ALA A 366 28.78 25.36 -6.44
C ALA A 366 28.89 24.24 -5.40
N ASP A 367 28.67 24.57 -4.13
CA ASP A 367 28.74 23.60 -3.03
C ASP A 367 27.47 22.75 -2.94
N LEU A 368 26.31 23.34 -3.24
CA LEU A 368 25.02 22.70 -3.29
C LEU A 368 24.27 22.99 -4.59
N VAL A 369 23.78 21.96 -5.25
CA VAL A 369 22.97 22.07 -6.47
C VAL A 369 21.54 21.68 -6.15
N VAL A 370 20.59 22.59 -6.33
CA VAL A 370 19.16 22.34 -6.22
C VAL A 370 18.54 22.37 -7.61
N GLY A 371 17.68 21.39 -7.94
CA GLY A 371 17.01 21.42 -9.24
C GLY A 371 16.04 20.27 -9.45
N THR A 372 15.62 20.11 -10.70
CA THR A 372 14.69 19.05 -11.11
C THR A 372 15.46 17.88 -11.75
N HIS A 373 14.76 17.03 -12.51
CA HIS A 373 15.40 15.98 -13.32
C HIS A 373 16.53 16.50 -14.24
N ALA A 374 16.66 17.82 -14.43
CA ALA A 374 17.77 18.43 -15.17
C ALA A 374 19.15 18.08 -14.57
N ILE A 375 19.23 17.82 -13.26
CA ILE A 375 20.46 17.37 -12.57
C ILE A 375 20.90 15.97 -13.06
N LEU A 376 19.96 15.13 -13.48
CA LEU A 376 20.24 13.76 -13.95
C LEU A 376 20.76 13.70 -15.39
N SER A 377 20.70 14.80 -16.15
CA SER A 377 21.14 14.81 -17.55
C SER A 377 22.65 14.52 -17.66
N GLU A 378 23.06 13.84 -18.74
CA GLU A 378 24.44 13.41 -18.99
C GLU A 378 25.46 14.56 -18.95
N GLY A 379 25.06 15.78 -19.33
CA GLY A 379 25.92 16.96 -19.30
C GLY A 379 26.21 17.54 -17.92
N VAL A 380 25.68 17.00 -16.83
CA VAL A 380 25.95 17.44 -15.46
C VAL A 380 27.02 16.55 -14.83
N ALA A 381 28.17 17.09 -14.58
CA ALA A 381 29.28 16.42 -13.89
C ALA A 381 29.62 17.17 -12.60
N PHE A 382 29.59 16.47 -11.48
CA PHE A 382 30.04 17.02 -10.18
C PHE A 382 31.53 16.80 -10.00
N ALA A 383 32.22 17.74 -9.33
CA ALA A 383 33.60 17.55 -8.96
C ALA A 383 33.73 16.46 -7.87
N ARG A 384 32.88 16.48 -6.84
CA ARG A 384 32.87 15.52 -5.72
C ARG A 384 31.50 15.41 -5.08
N LEU A 385 30.55 14.79 -5.74
CA LEU A 385 29.21 14.56 -5.15
C LEU A 385 29.29 13.57 -3.98
N GLY A 386 28.90 14.00 -2.77
CA GLY A 386 28.94 13.18 -1.57
C GLY A 386 27.56 12.86 -1.00
N LEU A 387 26.60 13.77 -1.15
CA LEU A 387 25.23 13.55 -0.69
C LEU A 387 24.21 13.99 -1.74
N ALA A 388 23.29 13.10 -2.05
CA ALA A 388 22.13 13.36 -2.89
C ALA A 388 20.85 13.27 -2.06
N VAL A 389 20.00 14.31 -2.12
CA VAL A 389 18.70 14.37 -1.47
C VAL A 389 17.61 14.35 -2.54
N ILE A 390 16.62 13.49 -2.39
CA ILE A 390 15.45 13.40 -3.29
C ILE A 390 14.20 13.76 -2.49
N ASP A 391 13.46 14.78 -2.94
CA ASP A 391 12.19 15.15 -2.33
C ASP A 391 11.01 14.51 -3.07
N GLU A 392 9.97 14.10 -2.34
CA GLU A 392 8.73 13.47 -2.85
C GLU A 392 9.01 12.23 -3.73
N GLN A 393 9.61 11.21 -3.14
CA GLN A 393 10.06 9.97 -3.80
C GLN A 393 9.05 9.32 -4.75
N HIS A 394 7.75 9.35 -4.44
CA HIS A 394 6.72 8.69 -5.25
C HIS A 394 6.63 9.23 -6.69
N ARG A 395 7.31 10.33 -7.01
CA ARG A 395 7.41 10.92 -8.34
C ARG A 395 8.71 10.58 -9.07
N PHE A 396 9.65 9.89 -8.40
CA PHE A 396 10.94 9.48 -8.98
C PHE A 396 11.06 7.94 -8.99
N GLY A 397 11.30 7.36 -10.18
CA GLY A 397 11.47 5.91 -10.35
C GLY A 397 12.84 5.40 -9.85
N VAL A 398 12.98 4.08 -9.69
CA VAL A 398 14.24 3.39 -9.30
C VAL A 398 15.39 3.73 -10.25
N ARG A 399 15.14 3.87 -11.56
CA ARG A 399 16.14 4.27 -12.58
C ARG A 399 16.76 5.64 -12.30
N GLN A 400 15.99 6.60 -11.78
CA GLN A 400 16.49 7.94 -11.51
C GLN A 400 17.38 7.97 -10.26
N ARG A 401 17.12 7.10 -9.28
CA ARG A 401 18.01 6.90 -8.12
C ARG A 401 19.35 6.31 -8.57
N GLY A 402 19.31 5.29 -9.44
CA GLY A 402 20.53 4.71 -10.04
C GLY A 402 21.35 5.73 -10.81
N ALA A 403 20.73 6.53 -11.67
CA ALA A 403 21.41 7.58 -12.43
C ALA A 403 22.08 8.65 -11.56
N LEU A 404 21.55 8.91 -10.35
CA LEU A 404 22.17 9.85 -9.42
C LEU A 404 23.36 9.22 -8.69
N ALA A 405 23.28 7.94 -8.36
CA ALA A 405 24.39 7.18 -7.77
C ALA A 405 25.61 7.09 -8.73
N GLU A 406 25.37 7.07 -10.04
CA GLU A 406 26.42 7.06 -11.06
C GLU A 406 27.14 8.40 -11.26
N LYS A 407 26.60 9.52 -10.72
CA LYS A 407 27.19 10.86 -10.86
C LYS A 407 28.30 11.18 -9.86
N GLY A 408 28.64 10.26 -8.97
CA GLY A 408 29.72 10.36 -8.00
C GLY A 408 30.32 9.00 -7.67
N ALA A 409 31.38 8.98 -6.89
CA ALA A 409 31.94 7.73 -6.36
C ALA A 409 31.07 7.25 -5.18
N SER A 410 29.92 6.65 -5.48
CA SER A 410 28.94 6.13 -4.50
C SER A 410 28.49 7.18 -3.47
N PRO A 411 27.78 8.25 -3.88
CA PRO A 411 27.28 9.25 -2.95
C PRO A 411 26.27 8.67 -1.97
N HIS A 412 26.18 9.22 -0.78
CA HIS A 412 25.09 8.95 0.15
C HIS A 412 23.77 9.42 -0.44
N LEU A 413 22.69 8.66 -0.19
CA LEU A 413 21.35 8.97 -0.68
C LEU A 413 20.38 9.18 0.49
N LEU A 414 19.76 10.36 0.54
CA LEU A 414 18.69 10.69 1.45
C LEU A 414 17.40 10.93 0.66
N VAL A 415 16.39 10.12 0.90
CA VAL A 415 15.10 10.24 0.24
C VAL A 415 14.07 10.80 1.22
N MET A 416 13.29 11.81 0.81
CA MET A 416 12.25 12.40 1.66
C MET A 416 10.86 12.02 1.15
N SER A 417 9.94 11.72 2.08
CA SER A 417 8.53 11.47 1.76
C SER A 417 7.62 12.24 2.72
N ALA A 418 6.64 12.94 2.14
CA ALA A 418 5.56 13.57 2.90
C ALA A 418 4.32 12.68 3.06
N THR A 419 4.31 11.50 2.40
CA THR A 419 3.27 10.50 2.68
C THR A 419 3.67 9.72 3.92
N PRO A 420 2.93 9.84 5.03
CA PRO A 420 3.10 8.91 6.12
C PRO A 420 2.68 7.53 5.62
N ILE A 421 3.61 6.60 5.59
CA ILE A 421 3.37 5.19 5.30
C ILE A 421 3.52 4.49 6.64
N PRO A 422 2.62 3.56 7.02
CA PRO A 422 2.82 2.78 8.23
C PRO A 422 4.24 2.23 8.28
N ARG A 423 4.90 2.34 9.44
CA ARG A 423 6.32 1.97 9.59
C ARG A 423 6.63 0.57 9.07
N THR A 424 5.72 -0.36 9.33
CA THR A 424 5.81 -1.75 8.89
C THR A 424 5.78 -1.88 7.36
N LEU A 425 4.93 -1.09 6.71
CA LEU A 425 4.80 -1.09 5.27
C LEU A 425 5.96 -0.33 4.60
N GLY A 426 6.45 0.71 5.23
CA GLY A 426 7.64 1.46 4.79
C GLY A 426 8.87 0.58 4.68
N LEU A 427 9.10 -0.27 5.68
CA LEU A 427 10.20 -1.26 5.68
C LEU A 427 10.07 -2.32 4.59
N LEU A 428 8.87 -2.60 4.13
CA LEU A 428 8.60 -3.55 3.05
C LEU A 428 8.73 -2.91 1.67
N ILE A 429 8.19 -1.72 1.50
CA ILE A 429 8.23 -1.00 0.20
C ILE A 429 9.64 -0.54 -0.13
N TYR A 430 10.37 -0.14 0.90
CA TYR A 430 11.70 0.48 0.80
C TYR A 430 12.75 -0.36 1.53
N GLY A 431 12.70 -1.68 1.40
CA GLY A 431 13.57 -2.60 2.13
C GLY A 431 15.07 -2.44 1.85
N ASP A 432 15.40 -1.69 0.80
CA ASP A 432 16.76 -1.22 0.50
C ASP A 432 17.14 0.06 1.26
N LEU A 433 16.18 0.73 1.94
CA LEU A 433 16.39 1.99 2.66
C LEU A 433 16.31 1.78 4.17
N ASP A 434 17.21 2.42 4.91
CA ASP A 434 17.01 2.67 6.34
C ASP A 434 15.98 3.78 6.54
N ILE A 435 15.22 3.76 7.64
CA ILE A 435 14.12 4.70 7.84
C ILE A 435 14.34 5.55 9.09
N SER A 436 14.31 6.88 8.91
CA SER A 436 14.20 7.87 9.99
C SER A 436 12.81 8.49 10.00
N ILE A 437 12.16 8.57 11.15
CA ILE A 437 10.79 9.05 11.29
C ILE A 437 10.77 10.38 12.06
N LEU A 438 10.08 11.37 11.48
CA LEU A 438 9.72 12.62 12.15
C LEU A 438 8.29 12.53 12.67
N ASP A 439 8.13 12.05 13.88
CA ASP A 439 6.88 11.82 14.60
C ASP A 439 6.46 13.03 15.47
N GLU A 440 7.20 14.12 15.41
CA GLU A 440 6.92 15.35 16.11
C GLU A 440 6.70 16.51 15.13
N LEU A 441 5.74 17.38 15.43
CA LEU A 441 5.54 18.63 14.70
C LEU A 441 6.33 19.78 15.36
N PRO A 442 6.88 20.72 14.57
CA PRO A 442 7.56 21.88 15.11
C PRO A 442 6.65 22.70 16.03
N PRO A 443 7.19 23.32 17.11
CA PRO A 443 6.43 24.14 18.03
C PRO A 443 5.78 25.33 17.31
N GLY A 444 4.59 25.75 17.76
CA GLY A 444 3.83 26.87 17.20
C GLY A 444 2.85 26.52 16.07
N ARG A 445 2.86 25.30 15.55
CA ARG A 445 1.87 24.85 14.56
C ARG A 445 0.53 24.55 15.25
N ARG A 446 -0.54 25.19 14.77
CA ARG A 446 -1.91 24.94 15.26
C ARG A 446 -2.57 23.80 14.49
N PRO A 447 -3.31 22.90 15.16
CA PRO A 447 -4.08 21.85 14.48
C PRO A 447 -5.12 22.46 13.53
N VAL A 448 -5.25 21.89 12.33
CA VAL A 448 -6.28 22.30 11.37
C VAL A 448 -7.62 21.70 11.79
N LYS A 449 -8.61 22.55 12.06
CA LYS A 449 -9.97 22.14 12.41
C LYS A 449 -10.66 21.54 11.19
N THR A 450 -10.90 20.22 11.23
CA THR A 450 -11.49 19.50 10.10
C THR A 450 -12.97 19.20 10.34
N ARG A 451 -13.85 19.46 9.35
CA ARG A 451 -15.29 19.19 9.43
C ARG A 451 -15.81 18.55 8.15
N VAL A 452 -16.73 17.59 8.29
CA VAL A 452 -17.52 17.06 7.18
C VAL A 452 -18.79 17.89 7.01
N MET A 453 -19.13 18.20 5.76
CA MET A 453 -20.34 18.93 5.40
C MET A 453 -21.02 18.28 4.19
N THR A 454 -22.35 18.48 4.08
CA THR A 454 -23.11 18.15 2.87
C THR A 454 -23.16 19.37 1.92
N GLY A 455 -23.32 19.13 0.63
CA GLY A 455 -23.46 20.19 -0.38
C GLY A 455 -24.65 21.13 -0.13
N ALA A 456 -25.69 20.66 0.58
CA ALA A 456 -26.83 21.49 0.98
C ALA A 456 -26.41 22.70 1.83
N ARG A 457 -25.32 22.60 2.60
CA ARG A 457 -24.80 23.69 3.43
C ARG A 457 -23.72 24.53 2.73
N ARG A 458 -23.58 24.45 1.44
CA ARG A 458 -22.56 25.16 0.67
C ARG A 458 -22.67 26.66 0.78
N ARG A 459 -23.89 27.20 0.85
CA ARG A 459 -24.08 28.65 1.06
C ARG A 459 -23.55 29.15 2.42
N ASP A 460 -23.76 28.39 3.49
CA ASP A 460 -23.19 28.68 4.82
C ASP A 460 -21.68 28.68 4.79
N LEU A 461 -21.11 27.67 4.10
CA LEU A 461 -19.67 27.55 3.92
C LEU A 461 -19.11 28.77 3.20
N TYR A 462 -19.68 29.15 2.06
CA TYR A 462 -19.18 30.30 1.30
C TYR A 462 -19.35 31.64 2.06
N GLY A 463 -20.39 31.80 2.86
CA GLY A 463 -20.50 32.92 3.78
C GLY A 463 -19.41 32.95 4.86
N PHE A 464 -18.91 31.76 5.28
CA PHE A 464 -17.72 31.65 6.12
C PHE A 464 -16.45 32.03 5.36
N LEU A 465 -16.26 31.52 4.12
CA LEU A 465 -15.09 31.82 3.28
C LEU A 465 -14.99 33.32 3.01
N ASP A 466 -16.12 33.99 2.70
CA ASP A 466 -16.16 35.44 2.46
C ASP A 466 -15.69 36.26 3.67
N ARG A 467 -16.09 35.84 4.88
CA ARG A 467 -15.62 36.49 6.13
C ARG A 467 -14.11 36.29 6.35
N GLU A 468 -13.60 35.10 6.10
CA GLU A 468 -12.17 34.81 6.25
C GLU A 468 -11.33 35.59 5.23
N ILE A 469 -11.80 35.67 3.98
CA ILE A 469 -11.17 36.49 2.93
C ILE A 469 -11.24 37.98 3.30
N GLY A 470 -12.37 38.44 3.86
CA GLY A 470 -12.51 39.82 4.35
C GLY A 470 -11.53 40.19 5.46
N GLN A 471 -10.99 39.22 6.18
CA GLN A 471 -9.90 39.40 7.15
C GLN A 471 -8.49 39.33 6.52
N GLY A 472 -8.40 39.31 5.19
CA GLY A 472 -7.15 39.24 4.43
C GLY A 472 -6.56 37.84 4.29
N ARG A 473 -7.33 36.76 4.58
CA ARG A 473 -6.89 35.38 4.46
C ARG A 473 -7.17 34.83 3.07
N GLN A 474 -6.52 33.69 2.74
CA GLN A 474 -6.67 33.04 1.44
C GLN A 474 -7.26 31.64 1.59
N VAL A 475 -7.94 31.18 0.54
CA VAL A 475 -8.71 29.93 0.54
C VAL A 475 -8.32 29.04 -0.64
N TYR A 476 -8.12 27.74 -0.36
CA TYR A 476 -8.06 26.71 -1.38
C TYR A 476 -9.41 25.99 -1.52
N ILE A 477 -9.82 25.73 -2.77
CA ILE A 477 -10.99 24.92 -3.11
C ILE A 477 -10.56 23.85 -4.09
N VAL A 478 -10.65 22.59 -3.69
CA VAL A 478 -10.19 21.44 -4.48
C VAL A 478 -11.37 20.65 -5.00
N CYS A 479 -11.39 20.41 -6.33
CA CYS A 479 -12.40 19.61 -7.03
C CYS A 479 -11.76 18.38 -7.68
N PRO A 480 -12.46 17.20 -7.76
CA PRO A 480 -11.85 15.95 -8.21
C PRO A 480 -11.68 15.83 -9.72
N ALA A 481 -12.43 16.55 -10.55
CA ALA A 481 -12.45 16.36 -12.00
C ALA A 481 -12.26 17.65 -12.80
N ILE A 482 -11.77 17.52 -14.04
CA ILE A 482 -11.58 18.64 -14.99
C ILE A 482 -12.79 18.78 -15.93
N GLU A 483 -13.37 17.67 -16.38
CA GLU A 483 -14.44 17.58 -17.39
C GLU A 483 -15.52 16.61 -16.92
N GLU A 484 -16.71 16.72 -17.50
CA GLU A 484 -17.79 15.74 -17.32
C GLU A 484 -17.33 14.37 -17.82
N GLY A 485 -17.47 13.35 -16.97
CA GLY A 485 -17.22 11.96 -17.29
C GLY A 485 -18.52 11.14 -17.20
N PRO A 486 -18.49 9.86 -17.53
CA PRO A 486 -19.66 8.96 -17.42
C PRO A 486 -20.13 8.78 -15.97
N ASP A 487 -19.38 9.28 -14.98
CA ASP A 487 -19.74 9.22 -13.57
C ASP A 487 -20.74 10.34 -13.21
N ALA A 488 -22.00 9.99 -13.14
CA ALA A 488 -23.09 10.89 -12.74
C ALA A 488 -22.83 11.49 -11.35
N GLY A 489 -22.82 12.82 -11.23
CA GLY A 489 -22.73 13.56 -9.96
C GLY A 489 -21.43 14.31 -9.69
N LEU A 490 -20.47 14.29 -10.62
CA LEU A 490 -19.26 15.09 -10.50
C LEU A 490 -19.43 16.45 -11.21
N THR A 491 -19.21 17.53 -10.48
CA THR A 491 -19.14 18.87 -11.08
C THR A 491 -17.71 19.13 -11.55
N PRO A 492 -17.47 19.33 -12.86
CA PRO A 492 -16.15 19.66 -13.37
C PRO A 492 -15.59 20.92 -12.73
N VAL A 493 -14.27 20.98 -12.55
CA VAL A 493 -13.64 22.14 -11.89
C VAL A 493 -13.92 23.47 -12.59
N LYS A 494 -14.07 23.48 -13.92
CA LYS A 494 -14.39 24.68 -14.69
C LYS A 494 -15.83 25.15 -14.43
N THR A 495 -16.79 24.22 -14.51
CA THR A 495 -18.20 24.49 -14.19
C THR A 495 -18.35 24.94 -12.74
N TYR A 496 -17.68 24.25 -11.82
CA TYR A 496 -17.67 24.66 -10.42
C TYR A 496 -17.10 26.08 -10.21
N TYR A 497 -16.01 26.42 -10.90
CA TYR A 497 -15.41 27.74 -10.86
C TYR A 497 -16.36 28.83 -11.32
N GLU A 498 -17.02 28.65 -12.48
CA GLU A 498 -17.91 29.67 -13.07
C GLU A 498 -19.26 29.73 -12.33
N GLU A 499 -19.90 28.59 -12.07
CA GLU A 499 -21.29 28.55 -11.58
C GLU A 499 -21.41 28.54 -10.05
N THR A 500 -20.34 28.16 -9.34
CA THR A 500 -20.37 28.04 -7.88
C THR A 500 -19.42 29.03 -7.23
N ALA A 501 -18.13 28.96 -7.50
CA ALA A 501 -17.14 29.73 -6.76
C ALA A 501 -17.28 31.24 -7.06
N LYS A 502 -17.37 31.64 -8.32
CA LYS A 502 -17.57 33.03 -8.71
C LYS A 502 -18.98 33.56 -8.31
N ALA A 503 -19.98 32.71 -8.47
CA ALA A 503 -21.35 33.12 -8.11
C ALA A 503 -21.55 33.37 -6.59
N LEU A 504 -20.85 32.61 -5.75
CA LEU A 504 -20.92 32.71 -4.29
C LEU A 504 -19.85 33.63 -3.68
N LEU A 505 -18.84 34.05 -4.46
CA LEU A 505 -17.79 35.00 -4.08
C LEU A 505 -17.64 36.11 -5.15
N PRO A 506 -18.72 36.88 -5.46
CA PRO A 506 -18.74 37.78 -6.61
C PRO A 506 -17.71 38.91 -6.51
N ASP A 507 -17.43 39.40 -5.29
CA ASP A 507 -16.53 40.52 -5.04
C ASP A 507 -15.08 40.07 -4.73
N ARG A 508 -14.76 38.78 -4.89
CA ARG A 508 -13.44 38.21 -4.55
C ARG A 508 -12.68 37.79 -5.81
N ARG A 509 -11.36 37.90 -5.73
CA ARG A 509 -10.46 37.52 -6.83
C ARG A 509 -10.21 36.02 -6.77
N VAL A 510 -10.98 35.29 -7.56
CA VAL A 510 -10.92 33.81 -7.61
C VAL A 510 -10.07 33.39 -8.82
N GLY A 511 -9.05 32.60 -8.57
CA GLY A 511 -8.20 31.96 -9.58
C GLY A 511 -8.64 30.54 -9.91
N LEU A 512 -8.31 30.05 -11.12
CA LEU A 512 -8.54 28.67 -11.53
C LEU A 512 -7.22 28.00 -11.93
N MET A 513 -6.95 26.80 -11.40
CA MET A 513 -5.78 25.99 -11.72
C MET A 513 -6.15 24.53 -11.97
N HIS A 514 -5.76 23.99 -13.12
CA HIS A 514 -6.04 22.59 -13.48
C HIS A 514 -4.92 21.97 -14.31
N GLY A 515 -4.94 20.64 -14.43
CA GLY A 515 -3.88 19.84 -15.08
C GLY A 515 -3.54 20.23 -16.51
N LYS A 516 -4.55 20.71 -17.30
CA LYS A 516 -4.39 21.08 -18.72
C LYS A 516 -3.74 22.46 -18.96
N LEU A 517 -3.56 23.29 -17.92
CA LEU A 517 -2.81 24.55 -18.05
C LEU A 517 -1.34 24.28 -18.37
N LYS A 518 -0.75 25.13 -19.21
CA LYS A 518 0.69 25.08 -19.51
C LYS A 518 1.52 25.38 -18.25
N PRO A 519 2.73 24.83 -18.12
CA PRO A 519 3.57 25.06 -16.93
C PRO A 519 3.75 26.55 -16.55
N LYS A 520 3.93 27.42 -17.54
CA LYS A 520 4.05 28.88 -17.30
C LYS A 520 2.77 29.51 -16.74
N GLU A 521 1.60 29.05 -17.21
CA GLU A 521 0.32 29.53 -16.73
C GLU A 521 0.05 29.08 -15.29
N LYS A 522 0.38 27.82 -14.99
CA LYS A 522 0.32 27.30 -13.60
C LYS A 522 1.20 28.10 -12.66
N ALA A 523 2.44 28.37 -13.08
CA ALA A 523 3.39 29.16 -12.28
C ALA A 523 2.85 30.59 -12.05
N ALA A 524 2.28 31.24 -13.07
CA ALA A 524 1.73 32.58 -12.95
C ALA A 524 0.56 32.63 -11.96
N VAL A 525 -0.40 31.69 -12.06
CA VAL A 525 -1.55 31.61 -11.13
C VAL A 525 -1.10 31.35 -9.69
N MET A 526 -0.11 30.48 -9.49
CA MET A 526 0.42 30.21 -8.16
C MET A 526 1.18 31.40 -7.58
N GLU A 527 1.95 32.13 -8.41
CA GLU A 527 2.62 33.33 -7.97
C GLU A 527 1.61 34.45 -7.61
N ASP A 528 0.53 34.61 -8.39
CA ASP A 528 -0.56 35.54 -8.07
C ASP A 528 -1.25 35.18 -6.74
N PHE A 529 -1.44 33.90 -6.48
CA PHE A 529 -2.00 33.44 -5.21
C PHE A 529 -1.02 33.63 -4.05
N ARG A 530 0.25 33.28 -4.22
CA ARG A 530 1.30 33.50 -3.21
C ARG A 530 1.49 34.97 -2.84
N ALA A 531 1.43 35.85 -3.84
CA ALA A 531 1.56 37.29 -3.65
C ALA A 531 0.29 37.96 -3.11
N GLY A 532 -0.77 37.20 -2.81
CA GLY A 532 -2.04 37.75 -2.32
C GLY A 532 -2.85 38.53 -3.36
N ARG A 533 -2.53 38.38 -4.66
CA ARG A 533 -3.31 38.97 -5.76
C ARG A 533 -4.59 38.18 -6.04
N LEU A 534 -4.68 36.94 -5.57
CA LEU A 534 -5.88 36.09 -5.57
C LEU A 534 -6.28 35.77 -4.13
N ASP A 535 -7.59 35.85 -3.84
CA ASP A 535 -8.18 35.59 -2.54
C ASP A 535 -8.56 34.11 -2.37
N ALA A 536 -9.02 33.48 -3.45
CA ALA A 536 -9.34 32.05 -3.48
C ALA A 536 -8.74 31.39 -4.73
N LEU A 537 -8.35 30.13 -4.58
CA LEU A 537 -7.83 29.31 -5.69
C LEU A 537 -8.65 28.03 -5.81
N VAL A 538 -9.43 27.94 -6.89
CA VAL A 538 -10.14 26.72 -7.29
C VAL A 538 -9.21 25.84 -8.12
N SER A 539 -9.05 24.59 -7.73
CA SER A 539 -8.13 23.70 -8.45
C SER A 539 -8.54 22.24 -8.40
N THR A 540 -7.91 21.44 -9.28
CA THR A 540 -7.87 19.99 -9.14
C THR A 540 -6.73 19.59 -8.19
N THR A 541 -6.48 18.28 -8.01
CA THR A 541 -5.41 17.71 -7.19
C THR A 541 -3.99 18.22 -7.50
N VAL A 542 -3.81 19.07 -8.51
CA VAL A 542 -2.53 19.71 -8.88
C VAL A 542 -1.90 20.50 -7.71
N ILE A 543 -2.70 20.90 -6.69
CA ILE A 543 -2.20 21.54 -5.44
C ILE A 543 -1.37 20.58 -4.57
N GLU A 544 -1.33 19.27 -4.86
CA GLU A 544 -0.44 18.33 -4.17
C GLU A 544 1.04 18.71 -4.29
N VAL A 545 1.39 19.57 -5.25
CA VAL A 545 2.75 20.07 -5.46
C VAL A 545 3.07 21.19 -4.48
N GLY A 546 3.64 20.84 -3.38
CA GLY A 546 4.48 21.44 -2.35
C GLY A 546 4.54 22.98 -2.10
N VAL A 547 3.80 23.82 -2.80
CA VAL A 547 3.89 25.28 -2.66
C VAL A 547 3.39 25.75 -1.31
N ASP A 548 4.24 26.49 -0.60
CA ASP A 548 3.89 27.08 0.69
C ASP A 548 3.24 28.46 0.53
N VAL A 549 2.00 28.57 1.04
CA VAL A 549 1.27 29.84 1.13
C VAL A 549 0.82 30.04 2.58
N PRO A 550 1.62 30.70 3.43
CA PRO A 550 1.33 30.82 4.86
C PRO A 550 0.02 31.50 5.19
N ASN A 551 -0.47 32.37 4.30
CA ASN A 551 -1.74 33.09 4.43
C ASN A 551 -2.99 32.28 4.05
N ALA A 552 -2.82 31.09 3.45
CA ALA A 552 -3.93 30.20 3.14
C ALA A 552 -4.35 29.44 4.40
N THR A 553 -5.50 29.81 4.96
CA THR A 553 -6.01 29.27 6.23
C THR A 553 -7.20 28.35 6.06
N VAL A 554 -7.85 28.33 4.90
CA VAL A 554 -9.02 27.48 4.66
C VAL A 554 -8.80 26.59 3.46
N MET A 555 -9.10 25.29 3.64
CA MET A 555 -9.14 24.27 2.61
C MET A 555 -10.57 23.74 2.47
N VAL A 556 -11.12 23.78 1.27
CA VAL A 556 -12.39 23.12 0.93
C VAL A 556 -12.10 22.00 -0.06
N ILE A 557 -12.59 20.79 0.22
CA ILE A 557 -12.42 19.62 -0.67
C ILE A 557 -13.82 19.13 -1.06
N GLU A 558 -14.16 19.33 -2.32
CA GLU A 558 -15.43 18.90 -2.89
C GLU A 558 -15.37 17.40 -3.27
N ASN A 559 -16.48 16.69 -3.11
CA ASN A 559 -16.60 15.26 -3.33
C ASN A 559 -15.49 14.48 -2.58
N ALA A 560 -15.32 14.78 -1.29
CA ALA A 560 -14.23 14.26 -0.47
C ALA A 560 -14.19 12.72 -0.41
N GLU A 561 -15.32 12.04 -0.64
CA GLU A 561 -15.42 10.59 -0.72
C GLU A 561 -14.61 9.97 -1.87
N ARG A 562 -14.28 10.75 -2.89
CA ARG A 562 -13.50 10.29 -4.06
C ARG A 562 -12.00 10.23 -3.80
N TYR A 563 -11.54 10.87 -2.75
CA TYR A 563 -10.11 10.92 -2.41
C TYR A 563 -9.73 9.81 -1.42
N GLY A 564 -8.53 9.26 -1.54
CA GLY A 564 -7.91 8.47 -0.50
C GLY A 564 -7.63 9.29 0.77
N LEU A 565 -7.62 8.64 1.93
CA LEU A 565 -7.37 9.35 3.20
C LEU A 565 -6.01 10.02 3.22
N SER A 566 -4.99 9.39 2.66
CA SER A 566 -3.63 9.96 2.55
C SER A 566 -3.63 11.25 1.70
N ALA A 567 -4.37 11.28 0.57
CA ALA A 567 -4.50 12.47 -0.26
C ALA A 567 -5.25 13.59 0.47
N LEU A 568 -6.36 13.27 1.15
CA LEU A 568 -7.10 14.24 1.98
C LEU A 568 -6.23 14.82 3.10
N HIS A 569 -5.41 13.99 3.74
CA HIS A 569 -4.47 14.41 4.77
C HIS A 569 -3.40 15.35 4.21
N GLN A 570 -2.83 15.05 3.05
CA GLN A 570 -1.87 15.93 2.37
C GLN A 570 -2.47 17.27 1.98
N LEU A 571 -3.70 17.28 1.43
CA LEU A 571 -4.43 18.50 1.12
C LEU A 571 -4.71 19.32 2.38
N ARG A 572 -5.15 18.69 3.47
CA ARG A 572 -5.32 19.35 4.77
C ARG A 572 -4.03 20.01 5.26
N GLY A 573 -2.89 19.35 5.06
CA GLY A 573 -1.57 19.85 5.44
C GLY A 573 -1.08 21.07 4.64
N ARG A 574 -1.78 21.47 3.57
CA ARG A 574 -1.46 22.68 2.78
C ARG A 574 -1.89 23.97 3.47
N VAL A 575 -2.77 23.89 4.45
CA VAL A 575 -3.16 25.02 5.31
C VAL A 575 -2.62 24.81 6.73
N GLY A 576 -2.68 25.84 7.57
CA GLY A 576 -2.19 25.78 8.95
C GLY A 576 -0.66 25.92 9.06
N ARG A 577 -0.02 26.62 8.13
CA ARG A 577 1.42 26.92 8.17
C ARG A 577 1.74 28.29 8.77
N GLY A 578 0.74 29.15 8.91
CA GLY A 578 0.82 30.43 9.61
C GLY A 578 0.38 30.35 11.07
N GLY A 579 0.46 31.45 11.80
CA GLY A 579 -0.02 31.55 13.20
C GLY A 579 -1.55 31.63 13.35
N ALA A 580 -2.30 31.76 12.26
CA ALA A 580 -3.75 31.90 12.26
C ALA A 580 -4.47 30.54 12.40
N GLU A 581 -5.68 30.56 12.95
CA GLU A 581 -6.54 29.39 12.99
C GLU A 581 -6.90 28.94 11.57
N SER A 582 -6.84 27.63 11.33
CA SER A 582 -7.03 27.08 9.99
C SER A 582 -8.08 25.97 9.97
N TRP A 583 -8.77 25.86 8.84
CA TRP A 583 -9.94 25.00 8.66
C TRP A 583 -9.81 24.13 7.43
N CYS A 584 -10.33 22.91 7.52
CA CYS A 584 -10.49 22.01 6.39
C CYS A 584 -11.94 21.51 6.34
N PHE A 585 -12.64 21.79 5.25
CA PHE A 585 -14.00 21.33 5.02
C PHE A 585 -14.03 20.22 3.98
N LEU A 586 -14.55 19.07 4.38
CA LEU A 586 -14.75 17.90 3.54
C LEU A 586 -16.22 17.88 3.09
N VAL A 587 -16.48 18.24 1.84
CA VAL A 587 -17.84 18.28 1.30
C VAL A 587 -18.15 16.94 0.64
N SER A 588 -19.20 16.26 1.10
CA SER A 588 -19.65 14.98 0.55
C SER A 588 -21.15 14.82 0.72
N ASP A 589 -21.82 14.42 -0.36
CA ASP A 589 -23.25 14.07 -0.37
C ASP A 589 -23.47 12.56 -0.29
N ASN A 590 -22.40 11.76 -0.21
CA ASN A 590 -22.49 10.32 -0.02
C ASN A 590 -22.73 9.98 1.46
N GLU A 591 -23.95 9.51 1.75
CA GLU A 591 -24.41 9.22 3.11
C GLU A 591 -24.11 7.78 3.56
N SER A 592 -23.46 6.94 2.76
CA SER A 592 -23.12 5.58 3.15
C SER A 592 -22.25 5.51 4.39
N GLU A 593 -22.54 4.59 5.30
CA GLU A 593 -21.84 4.48 6.59
C GLU A 593 -20.32 4.25 6.46
N PRO A 594 -19.82 3.47 5.49
CA PRO A 594 -18.38 3.34 5.29
C PRO A 594 -17.70 4.67 4.94
N VAL A 595 -18.31 5.48 4.07
CA VAL A 595 -17.80 6.80 3.69
C VAL A 595 -17.82 7.74 4.89
N ARG A 596 -18.96 7.81 5.61
CA ARG A 596 -19.09 8.64 6.82
C ARG A 596 -18.05 8.30 7.87
N ARG A 597 -17.83 7.01 8.14
CA ARG A 597 -16.83 6.52 9.10
C ARG A 597 -15.43 6.97 8.70
N ARG A 598 -15.06 6.80 7.42
CA ARG A 598 -13.76 7.20 6.89
C ARG A 598 -13.51 8.70 7.02
N LEU A 599 -14.45 9.54 6.61
CA LEU A 599 -14.31 11.00 6.70
C LEU A 599 -14.30 11.50 8.16
N ARG A 600 -15.12 10.90 9.05
CA ARG A 600 -15.10 11.21 10.50
C ARG A 600 -13.76 10.85 11.14
N PHE A 601 -13.14 9.73 10.73
CA PHE A 601 -11.83 9.37 11.22
C PHE A 601 -10.80 10.46 10.92
N LEU A 602 -10.77 11.00 9.70
CA LEU A 602 -9.88 12.11 9.35
C LEU A 602 -10.14 13.38 10.18
N CYS A 603 -11.39 13.60 10.62
CA CYS A 603 -11.72 14.73 11.50
C CYS A 603 -11.23 14.52 12.95
N SER A 604 -11.10 13.27 13.40
CA SER A 604 -10.73 12.92 14.78
C SER A 604 -9.23 12.94 15.04
N THR A 605 -8.39 12.89 14.00
CA THR A 605 -6.94 12.85 14.14
C THR A 605 -6.23 13.85 13.23
N THR A 606 -5.11 14.37 13.74
CA THR A 606 -4.15 15.18 12.96
C THR A 606 -2.90 14.39 12.61
N ASP A 607 -2.74 13.18 13.15
CA ASP A 607 -1.59 12.30 12.94
C ASP A 607 -1.72 11.58 11.57
N GLY A 608 -0.79 11.88 10.67
CA GLY A 608 -0.74 11.28 9.34
C GLY A 608 -0.40 9.79 9.35
N PHE A 609 0.37 9.31 10.34
CA PHE A 609 0.67 7.87 10.48
C PHE A 609 -0.57 7.08 10.89
N ALA A 610 -1.37 7.64 11.82
CA ALA A 610 -2.66 7.05 12.19
C ALA A 610 -3.63 7.01 11.00
N VAL A 611 -3.65 8.07 10.18
CA VAL A 611 -4.48 8.12 8.95
C VAL A 611 -4.04 7.04 7.95
N ALA A 612 -2.75 6.87 7.74
CA ALA A 612 -2.21 5.87 6.83
C ALA A 612 -2.47 4.44 7.33
N GLN A 613 -2.35 4.22 8.63
CA GLN A 613 -2.66 2.93 9.25
C GLN A 613 -4.14 2.56 9.07
N TYR A 614 -5.04 3.50 9.33
CA TYR A 614 -6.47 3.28 9.14
C TYR A 614 -6.85 3.05 7.65
N ASP A 615 -6.21 3.76 6.71
CA ASP A 615 -6.43 3.55 5.27
C ASP A 615 -5.99 2.14 4.84
N LEU A 616 -4.86 1.67 5.37
CA LEU A 616 -4.35 0.31 5.16
C LEU A 616 -5.31 -0.76 5.71
N GLU A 617 -5.81 -0.58 6.94
CA GLU A 617 -6.74 -1.51 7.57
C GLU A 617 -8.10 -1.60 6.86
N THR A 618 -8.56 -0.48 6.28
CA THR A 618 -9.89 -0.41 5.64
C THR A 618 -9.90 -0.82 4.18
N ARG A 619 -8.82 -0.57 3.43
CA ARG A 619 -8.73 -0.88 1.99
C ARG A 619 -7.97 -2.17 1.69
N GLY A 620 -7.16 -2.62 2.65
CA GLY A 620 -6.21 -3.71 2.44
C GLY A 620 -4.96 -3.28 1.64
N PRO A 621 -3.90 -4.09 1.69
CA PRO A 621 -2.62 -3.78 1.04
C PRO A 621 -2.70 -3.71 -0.49
N GLY A 622 -3.62 -4.44 -1.13
CA GLY A 622 -3.74 -4.53 -2.58
C GLY A 622 -4.03 -3.19 -3.27
N ASP A 623 -4.95 -2.40 -2.70
CA ASP A 623 -5.29 -1.08 -3.23
C ASP A 623 -4.25 -0.01 -2.88
N PHE A 624 -3.49 -0.21 -1.80
CA PHE A 624 -2.44 0.71 -1.36
C PHE A 624 -1.23 0.68 -2.30
N PHE A 625 -0.88 -0.50 -2.82
CA PHE A 625 0.24 -0.68 -3.74
C PHE A 625 -0.07 -0.23 -5.17
N GLY A 626 -1.35 -0.01 -5.53
CA GLY A 626 -1.77 0.32 -6.88
C GLY A 626 -1.35 -0.75 -7.92
N SER A 627 -2.07 -0.89 -9.00
CA SER A 627 -1.81 -1.91 -10.04
C SER A 627 -0.47 -1.73 -10.80
N ARG A 628 0.43 -0.84 -10.37
CA ARG A 628 1.64 -0.43 -11.14
C ARG A 628 2.93 -0.23 -10.34
N GLN A 629 3.00 -0.49 -9.04
CA GLN A 629 4.31 -0.53 -8.37
C GLN A 629 4.89 -1.96 -8.48
N HIS A 630 5.57 -2.19 -9.59
CA HIS A 630 6.33 -3.40 -9.89
C HIS A 630 7.54 -3.45 -8.97
N GLY A 631 7.61 -4.43 -8.08
CA GLY A 631 8.81 -4.64 -7.28
C GLY A 631 8.65 -5.55 -6.06
N LEU A 632 7.47 -5.66 -5.45
CA LEU A 632 7.28 -6.58 -4.33
C LEU A 632 6.60 -7.88 -4.79
N PRO A 633 7.05 -9.04 -4.31
CA PRO A 633 6.38 -10.31 -4.54
C PRO A 633 4.94 -10.29 -4.00
N ALA A 634 4.00 -10.89 -4.75
CA ALA A 634 2.63 -11.05 -4.27
C ALA A 634 2.60 -12.03 -3.09
N LEU A 635 2.02 -11.62 -1.96
CA LEU A 635 1.80 -12.46 -0.80
C LEU A 635 0.61 -13.38 -1.03
N GLN A 636 0.72 -14.63 -0.60
CA GLN A 636 -0.31 -15.67 -0.80
C GLN A 636 -1.25 -15.80 0.39
N ILE A 637 -0.74 -15.64 1.62
CA ILE A 637 -1.48 -15.90 2.85
C ILE A 637 -1.36 -14.78 3.88
N ALA A 638 -0.23 -14.06 3.91
CA ALA A 638 0.00 -12.98 4.85
C ALA A 638 -0.74 -11.70 4.45
N ASP A 639 -1.31 -11.02 5.43
CA ASP A 639 -1.88 -9.68 5.31
C ASP A 639 -1.02 -8.69 6.10
N LEU A 640 -0.36 -7.79 5.38
CA LEU A 640 0.59 -6.83 5.98
C LEU A 640 -0.07 -5.86 6.97
N ALA A 641 -1.37 -5.63 6.85
CA ALA A 641 -2.12 -4.80 7.78
C ALA A 641 -2.50 -5.56 9.07
N ALA A 642 -2.98 -6.80 8.90
CA ALA A 642 -3.44 -7.62 10.01
C ALA A 642 -2.28 -8.30 10.75
N ASP A 643 -1.21 -8.70 10.04
CA ASP A 643 -0.13 -9.55 10.56
C ASP A 643 1.09 -8.77 11.07
N THR A 644 0.92 -7.51 11.49
CA THR A 644 2.02 -6.61 11.89
C THR A 644 2.93 -7.19 12.99
N ARG A 645 2.38 -7.90 13.99
CA ARG A 645 3.19 -8.54 15.04
C ARG A 645 4.08 -9.65 14.49
N THR A 646 3.54 -10.46 13.59
CA THR A 646 4.28 -11.53 12.91
C THR A 646 5.36 -10.96 12.00
N LEU A 647 5.07 -9.86 11.32
CA LEU A 647 6.03 -9.15 10.47
C LEU A 647 7.22 -8.63 11.29
N HIS A 648 6.99 -7.99 12.44
CA HIS A 648 8.10 -7.55 13.32
C HIS A 648 8.95 -8.71 13.82
N ALA A 649 8.31 -9.83 14.20
CA ALA A 649 9.03 -11.03 14.60
C ALA A 649 9.88 -11.57 13.45
N ALA A 650 9.31 -11.72 12.26
CA ALA A 650 10.01 -12.17 11.05
C ALA A 650 11.19 -11.25 10.67
N GLN A 651 11.01 -9.94 10.79
CA GLN A 651 12.06 -8.95 10.54
C GLN A 651 13.25 -9.10 11.49
N SER A 652 12.98 -9.26 12.79
CA SER A 652 14.01 -9.45 13.81
C SER A 652 14.82 -10.73 13.56
N GLU A 653 14.13 -11.82 13.20
CA GLU A 653 14.79 -13.09 12.89
C GLU A 653 15.56 -13.05 11.57
N ALA A 654 15.02 -12.38 10.54
CA ALA A 654 15.73 -12.19 9.27
C ALA A 654 17.02 -11.40 9.47
N ALA A 655 17.00 -10.34 10.29
CA ALA A 655 18.20 -9.58 10.63
C ALA A 655 19.25 -10.43 11.36
N ALA A 656 18.81 -11.27 12.32
CA ALA A 656 19.70 -12.18 13.06
C ALA A 656 20.32 -13.23 12.13
N ILE A 657 19.54 -13.84 11.22
CA ILE A 657 20.02 -14.81 10.23
C ILE A 657 21.06 -14.16 9.29
N LEU A 658 20.73 -12.99 8.73
CA LEU A 658 21.60 -12.28 7.78
C LEU A 658 22.88 -11.73 8.43
N ALA A 659 22.86 -11.40 9.72
CA ALA A 659 24.07 -11.04 10.45
C ALA A 659 25.07 -12.20 10.53
N GLY A 660 24.59 -13.45 10.63
CA GLY A 660 25.43 -14.63 10.69
C GLY A 660 25.67 -15.33 9.34
N ASP A 661 24.83 -15.05 8.35
CA ASP A 661 24.87 -15.64 6.99
C ASP A 661 24.26 -14.66 5.96
N PRO A 662 24.98 -13.62 5.55
CA PRO A 662 24.48 -12.56 4.68
C PRO A 662 23.94 -13.01 3.33
N LEU A 663 24.44 -14.12 2.81
CA LEU A 663 24.08 -14.67 1.49
C LEU A 663 23.22 -15.94 1.56
N LEU A 664 22.87 -16.41 2.77
CA LEU A 664 22.14 -17.68 3.02
C LEU A 664 22.85 -18.89 2.41
N GLN A 665 24.17 -19.00 2.61
CA GLN A 665 24.99 -20.06 2.04
C GLN A 665 25.20 -21.25 2.99
N LYS A 666 24.83 -21.12 4.26
CA LYS A 666 24.91 -22.21 5.22
C LYS A 666 23.93 -23.34 4.84
N PRO A 667 24.31 -24.62 5.00
CA PRO A 667 23.44 -25.75 4.67
C PRO A 667 22.06 -25.69 5.37
N GLU A 668 22.01 -25.20 6.60
CA GLU A 668 20.78 -25.03 7.39
C GLU A 668 19.81 -23.98 6.83
N HIS A 669 20.28 -23.08 5.97
CA HIS A 669 19.48 -22.04 5.32
C HIS A 669 19.20 -22.34 3.82
N ALA A 670 19.61 -23.50 3.30
CA ALA A 670 19.47 -23.83 1.87
C ALA A 670 18.03 -23.77 1.37
N LEU A 671 17.07 -24.30 2.16
CA LEU A 671 15.65 -24.24 1.79
C LEU A 671 15.09 -22.82 1.87
N LEU A 672 15.50 -22.00 2.85
CA LEU A 672 15.14 -20.58 2.90
C LEU A 672 15.70 -19.82 1.70
N ALA A 673 16.96 -20.09 1.31
CA ALA A 673 17.57 -19.49 0.13
C ALA A 673 16.78 -19.81 -1.15
N ALA A 674 16.40 -21.09 -1.34
CA ALA A 674 15.59 -21.52 -2.47
C ALA A 674 14.19 -20.86 -2.48
N GLN A 675 13.56 -20.71 -1.32
CA GLN A 675 12.27 -20.00 -1.22
C GLN A 675 12.39 -18.51 -1.53
N VAL A 676 13.46 -17.85 -1.07
CA VAL A 676 13.75 -16.44 -1.41
C VAL A 676 13.89 -16.30 -2.93
N GLU A 677 14.68 -17.14 -3.59
CA GLU A 677 14.86 -17.10 -5.03
C GLU A 677 13.52 -17.31 -5.75
N ARG A 678 12.75 -18.33 -5.38
CA ARG A 678 11.43 -18.60 -5.97
C ARG A 678 10.45 -17.42 -5.80
N MET A 679 10.43 -16.78 -4.63
CA MET A 679 9.54 -15.65 -4.36
C MET A 679 9.89 -14.44 -5.22
N PHE A 680 11.18 -14.13 -5.38
CA PHE A 680 11.65 -12.95 -6.11
C PHE A 680 11.72 -13.18 -7.62
N ASP A 681 11.97 -14.39 -8.09
CA ASP A 681 11.90 -14.73 -9.53
C ASP A 681 10.46 -14.63 -10.07
N ARG A 682 9.47 -15.00 -9.27
CA ARG A 682 8.04 -14.82 -9.64
C ARG A 682 7.64 -13.34 -9.76
N ALA A 683 8.31 -12.44 -9.05
CA ALA A 683 8.04 -11.01 -9.12
C ALA A 683 8.61 -10.35 -10.39
N GLY A 684 9.48 -11.03 -11.14
CA GLY A 684 10.21 -10.47 -12.28
C GLY A 684 11.39 -9.59 -11.84
N PRO A 685 12.23 -9.14 -12.78
CA PRO A 685 13.35 -8.28 -12.43
C PRO A 685 12.83 -7.00 -11.78
N MET A 686 13.30 -6.71 -10.57
CA MET A 686 13.09 -5.42 -9.91
C MET A 686 13.90 -4.37 -10.70
N ASN A 687 13.24 -3.70 -11.66
CA ASN A 687 13.79 -2.63 -12.49
C ASN A 687 13.64 -1.26 -11.81
#